data_44c3114040b6c83c046236eab3bc2e4a
#
_entry.id   44c3114040b6c83c046236eab3bc2e4a
#
_cell.length_a   1.000
_cell.length_b   1.000
_cell.length_c   1.000
_cell.angle_alpha   90.00
_cell.angle_beta   90.00
_cell.angle_gamma   90.00
#
_symmetry.space_group_name_H-M   'P 1'
#
loop_
_entity.id
_entity.type
_entity.pdbx_description
1 polymer ?
#
loop_
_entity_poly.entity_id
_entity_poly.type
_entity_poly.pdbx_seq_one_letter_code
_entity_poly.pdbx_strand_id
1 'polypeptide(L)'
;MSKMKLIAGLAACLAVLASQAALRAEQQMPDPDLSGSGLEGEWWATPNVTLEYQPGSLCAAVPGGTVEPWDAIIGINGMQLSSGEGYRLGVSVSGDPEGRVRALAQEGVSPWRPEGELVRSLSPERQDAMVLFQAGSTRENAQVVFQLGGAEEPWRFCLHSVSLTSGSSFLPEVDGNFDTPIRSNQVVYLRDGPKRATLVRSETEPVVWSLISASGNEVATGRTRAEGWDAASGLNTHLIDFSDFDGTGDSFVLKVESAESHPFSIADGKYSGLYADALAYFYKVRSGIDIGAEFGGEEYARPAGHIGKRPNRGDTSVGCVDTRTARKVYGEAWSCDYRLDVSGGWYDAGDFGKYVVNGGIATAQLLSTYERALHHSGGGSAALSEAARRIPETGNGVPDILDEARWELDFLLSMVVPEGELFAGMAHHKMHGNTWTTGAIMPHRDRAERVLHRPSTAATLNLAAAAAQGARLFSKFDPEYAEKLIDAAIRAYEAAEAHPDLFAPATNGTYGGGDYQDDQVSDEFYWAASELFIATGDQAWLDRLKASPHWDGTVFAPDGFNWRSTAALGRLHLASLPSKLGKADLERIRDSVIDATEGYIRTQNGEAFGVMYNPPQGFGWGSNHSMIQNMIVVATAYDITGDRRYLQAVRESMDYLLGRNALGISYVTGYGSYFAERQYSNIFSHATDPSFPRPPKGVMAGGPNSQPADDFAISVLAGCAPQACYVDDARSYSTNEIAINWNAPLVWIAAFLADAD
;
A
#
# COMPACT_ATOMS: atom_id res chain seq x y z
N MET A 1 -4.94 -26.91 -67.49
CA MET A 1 -3.91 -26.31 -66.62
C MET A 1 -3.89 -24.76 -66.70
N SER A 2 -5.06 -24.12 -66.75
CA SER A 2 -5.07 -22.63 -66.91
C SER A 2 -6.07 -21.88 -65.96
N LYS A 3 -6.64 -22.58 -64.96
CA LYS A 3 -7.52 -21.93 -63.95
C LYS A 3 -6.99 -21.96 -62.52
N MET A 4 -5.80 -22.53 -62.29
CA MET A 4 -5.20 -22.64 -60.97
C MET A 4 -4.10 -21.58 -60.70
N LYS A 5 -3.70 -20.78 -61.67
CA LYS A 5 -2.69 -19.72 -61.47
C LYS A 5 -3.30 -18.34 -61.23
N LEU A 6 -4.64 -18.17 -61.34
CA LEU A 6 -5.27 -16.84 -61.14
C LEU A 6 -5.76 -16.65 -59.68
N ILE A 7 -5.91 -17.72 -58.91
CA ILE A 7 -6.37 -17.67 -57.51
C ILE A 7 -5.18 -17.43 -56.53
N ALA A 8 -3.97 -17.88 -56.89
CA ALA A 8 -2.79 -17.64 -56.05
C ALA A 8 -2.27 -16.18 -56.13
N GLY A 9 -2.60 -15.44 -57.18
CA GLY A 9 -2.22 -14.02 -57.31
C GLY A 9 -3.08 -13.05 -56.50
N LEU A 10 -4.37 -13.37 -56.31
CA LEU A 10 -5.28 -12.50 -55.53
C LEU A 10 -5.12 -12.70 -54.00
N ALA A 11 -4.74 -13.87 -53.54
CA ALA A 11 -4.50 -14.15 -52.10
C ALA A 11 -3.20 -13.48 -51.60
N ALA A 12 -2.18 -13.36 -52.48
CA ALA A 12 -0.92 -12.68 -52.14
C ALA A 12 -1.06 -11.15 -52.11
N CYS A 13 -1.92 -10.54 -52.95
CA CYS A 13 -2.18 -9.10 -52.90
C CYS A 13 -3.09 -8.69 -51.71
N LEU A 14 -3.98 -9.55 -51.25
CA LEU A 14 -4.79 -9.27 -50.07
C LEU A 14 -4.02 -9.45 -48.76
N ALA A 15 -3.01 -10.33 -48.72
CA ALA A 15 -2.14 -10.48 -47.55
C ALA A 15 -1.09 -9.36 -47.42
N VAL A 16 -0.70 -8.72 -48.52
CA VAL A 16 0.22 -7.55 -48.50
C VAL A 16 -0.52 -6.24 -48.21
N LEU A 17 -1.82 -6.14 -48.48
CA LEU A 17 -2.64 -5.00 -48.10
C LEU A 17 -3.12 -5.02 -46.67
N ALA A 18 -3.14 -6.19 -45.98
CA ALA A 18 -3.45 -6.31 -44.54
C ALA A 18 -2.23 -6.05 -43.65
N SER A 19 -0.99 -6.00 -44.18
CA SER A 19 0.23 -5.76 -43.39
C SER A 19 0.77 -4.33 -43.48
N GLN A 20 0.03 -3.37 -44.10
CA GLN A 20 0.43 -1.96 -44.17
C GLN A 20 -0.61 -0.97 -43.59
N ALA A 21 -1.54 -1.42 -42.78
CA ALA A 21 -2.17 -0.54 -41.81
C ALA A 21 -1.24 -0.46 -40.56
N ALA A 22 -0.05 0.06 -40.73
CA ALA A 22 0.63 0.70 -39.61
C ALA A 22 -0.30 1.82 -39.17
N LEU A 23 -0.99 1.62 -38.04
CA LEU A 23 -1.85 2.60 -37.41
C LEU A 23 -1.04 3.89 -37.28
N ARG A 24 -1.32 4.89 -38.12
CA ARG A 24 -0.75 6.23 -37.97
C ARG A 24 -1.33 6.77 -36.66
N ALA A 25 -0.44 7.25 -35.80
CA ALA A 25 -0.84 8.00 -34.63
C ALA A 25 -1.75 9.16 -35.07
N GLU A 26 -3.00 9.21 -34.57
CA GLU A 26 -3.98 10.22 -34.95
C GLU A 26 -3.99 11.35 -33.94
N GLN A 27 -3.69 12.57 -34.39
CA GLN A 27 -3.73 13.76 -33.55
C GLN A 27 -5.18 14.21 -33.33
N GLN A 28 -5.56 14.35 -32.07
CA GLN A 28 -6.89 14.78 -31.64
C GLN A 28 -7.00 16.29 -31.43
N MET A 29 -5.90 16.98 -31.15
CA MET A 29 -5.91 18.43 -30.93
C MET A 29 -6.07 19.16 -32.26
N PRO A 30 -7.01 20.12 -32.36
CA PRO A 30 -7.25 20.86 -33.63
C PRO A 30 -6.09 21.75 -34.03
N ASP A 31 -5.38 22.38 -33.08
CA ASP A 31 -4.18 23.20 -33.32
C ASP A 31 -3.10 22.92 -32.24
N PRO A 32 -2.29 21.87 -32.45
CA PRO A 32 -1.31 21.45 -31.43
C PRO A 32 -0.18 22.46 -31.20
N ASP A 33 0.13 23.31 -32.19
CA ASP A 33 1.21 24.31 -32.13
C ASP A 33 0.70 25.70 -31.71
N LEU A 34 -0.58 25.84 -31.46
CA LEU A 34 -1.25 27.09 -31.07
C LEU A 34 -0.96 28.25 -32.04
N SER A 35 -0.84 27.94 -33.35
CA SER A 35 -0.40 28.87 -34.40
C SER A 35 -1.53 29.56 -35.14
N GLY A 36 -2.77 29.07 -34.98
CA GLY A 36 -3.95 29.51 -35.72
C GLY A 36 -4.56 30.80 -35.16
N SER A 37 -5.22 31.57 -36.06
CA SER A 37 -6.01 32.76 -35.69
C SER A 37 -7.37 32.44 -35.06
N GLY A 38 -7.71 31.15 -34.88
CA GLY A 38 -8.98 30.65 -34.34
C GLY A 38 -8.94 30.22 -32.87
N LEU A 39 -7.85 30.46 -32.14
CA LEU A 39 -7.69 30.08 -30.75
C LEU A 39 -8.70 30.77 -29.82
N GLU A 40 -9.14 31.97 -30.15
CA GLU A 40 -10.19 32.68 -29.42
C GLU A 40 -11.54 31.96 -29.64
N GLY A 41 -12.05 31.37 -28.53
CA GLY A 41 -13.34 30.66 -28.51
C GLY A 41 -13.27 29.13 -28.53
N GLU A 42 -12.13 28.52 -28.83
CA GLU A 42 -11.91 27.09 -28.69
C GLU A 42 -11.51 26.71 -27.25
N TRP A 43 -10.73 27.58 -26.61
CA TRP A 43 -10.31 27.40 -25.22
C TRP A 43 -11.24 28.12 -24.27
N TRP A 44 -11.62 27.44 -23.22
CA TRP A 44 -12.40 27.99 -22.12
C TRP A 44 -11.55 28.11 -20.85
N ALA A 45 -11.96 28.95 -19.91
CA ALA A 45 -11.33 29.13 -18.60
C ALA A 45 -12.39 29.30 -17.52
N THR A 46 -12.03 28.99 -16.27
CA THR A 46 -12.84 29.39 -15.11
C THR A 46 -12.93 30.92 -15.02
N PRO A 47 -13.99 31.49 -14.41
CA PRO A 47 -14.24 32.93 -14.41
C PRO A 47 -13.14 33.80 -13.76
N ASN A 48 -12.30 33.18 -12.93
CA ASN A 48 -11.18 33.83 -12.21
C ASN A 48 -9.83 33.76 -12.97
N VAL A 49 -9.79 33.14 -14.16
CA VAL A 49 -8.61 33.03 -15.01
C VAL A 49 -8.80 33.88 -16.25
N THR A 50 -7.81 34.70 -16.60
CA THR A 50 -7.81 35.51 -17.81
C THR A 50 -6.88 34.90 -18.84
N LEU A 51 -7.39 34.62 -20.05
CA LEU A 51 -6.62 34.09 -21.17
C LEU A 51 -5.99 35.20 -22.00
N GLU A 52 -4.74 34.99 -22.41
CA GLU A 52 -3.98 35.86 -23.31
C GLU A 52 -3.50 35.04 -24.50
N TYR A 53 -4.01 35.38 -25.69
CA TYR A 53 -3.67 34.68 -26.93
C TYR A 53 -2.51 35.38 -27.62
N GLN A 54 -1.47 34.62 -27.95
CA GLN A 54 -0.33 35.07 -28.77
C GLN A 54 0.00 34.01 -29.83
N PRO A 55 0.49 34.39 -31.03
CA PRO A 55 0.90 33.39 -32.02
C PRO A 55 1.95 32.41 -31.44
N GLY A 56 1.61 31.13 -31.38
CA GLY A 56 2.48 30.07 -30.82
C GLY A 56 2.45 29.97 -29.31
N SER A 57 1.49 30.61 -28.59
CA SER A 57 1.27 30.36 -27.16
C SER A 57 -0.10 30.83 -26.68
N LEU A 58 -0.65 30.11 -25.71
CA LEU A 58 -1.80 30.48 -24.93
C LEU A 58 -1.34 30.69 -23.48
N CYS A 59 -1.44 31.91 -22.99
CA CYS A 59 -1.08 32.19 -21.60
C CYS A 59 -2.33 32.44 -20.75
N ALA A 60 -2.22 32.21 -19.45
CA ALA A 60 -3.28 32.41 -18.49
C ALA A 60 -2.74 33.19 -17.27
N ALA A 61 -3.42 34.27 -16.90
CA ALA A 61 -3.20 34.92 -15.62
C ALA A 61 -3.97 34.14 -14.54
N VAL A 62 -3.26 33.49 -13.64
CA VAL A 62 -3.81 32.64 -12.59
C VAL A 62 -3.84 33.41 -11.28
N PRO A 63 -5.01 33.50 -10.58
CA PRO A 63 -5.09 34.21 -9.31
C PRO A 63 -4.37 33.45 -8.20
N GLY A 64 -3.78 34.19 -7.27
CA GLY A 64 -3.32 33.63 -6.01
C GLY A 64 -4.45 33.38 -5.02
N GLY A 65 -4.14 32.63 -3.95
CA GLY A 65 -5.08 32.37 -2.86
C GLY A 65 -6.15 31.33 -3.15
N THR A 66 -6.05 30.61 -4.27
CA THR A 66 -6.88 29.44 -4.57
C THR A 66 -6.44 28.23 -3.72
N VAL A 67 -7.35 27.30 -3.41
CA VAL A 67 -7.10 26.17 -2.52
C VAL A 67 -6.77 24.93 -3.32
N GLU A 68 -7.62 24.62 -4.31
CA GLU A 68 -7.57 23.38 -5.07
C GLU A 68 -7.02 23.64 -6.48
N PRO A 69 -6.35 22.65 -7.11
CA PRO A 69 -5.88 22.79 -8.49
C PRO A 69 -7.00 23.16 -9.46
N TRP A 70 -8.21 22.65 -9.24
CA TRP A 70 -9.38 22.90 -10.08
C TRP A 70 -10.12 24.23 -9.79
N ASP A 71 -9.68 25.03 -8.83
CA ASP A 71 -10.22 26.37 -8.62
C ASP A 71 -9.84 27.36 -9.74
N ALA A 72 -8.81 27.02 -10.52
CA ALA A 72 -8.38 27.76 -11.70
C ALA A 72 -8.06 26.78 -12.83
N ILE A 73 -8.87 26.77 -13.88
CA ILE A 73 -8.74 25.81 -14.99
C ILE A 73 -8.77 26.56 -16.33
N ILE A 74 -7.97 26.05 -17.28
CA ILE A 74 -8.16 26.30 -18.72
C ILE A 74 -8.38 24.96 -19.41
N GLY A 75 -9.14 24.89 -20.49
CA GLY A 75 -9.42 23.63 -21.17
C GLY A 75 -9.94 23.77 -22.58
N ILE A 76 -9.94 22.66 -23.29
CA ILE A 76 -10.51 22.48 -24.61
C ILE A 76 -11.31 21.18 -24.66
N ASN A 77 -12.48 21.21 -25.30
CA ASN A 77 -13.42 20.09 -25.41
C ASN A 77 -13.33 19.43 -26.79
N GLY A 78 -14.06 18.31 -26.96
CA GLY A 78 -14.28 17.68 -28.27
C GLY A 78 -13.30 16.59 -28.63
N MET A 79 -12.49 16.12 -27.66
CA MET A 79 -11.60 14.97 -27.87
C MET A 79 -12.40 13.67 -27.86
N GLN A 80 -11.91 12.66 -28.58
CA GLN A 80 -12.49 11.32 -28.58
C GLN A 80 -11.48 10.31 -28.03
N LEU A 81 -11.90 9.54 -27.04
CA LEU A 81 -11.09 8.46 -26.49
C LEU A 81 -11.84 7.13 -26.71
N SER A 82 -11.13 6.09 -27.12
CA SER A 82 -11.64 4.75 -27.31
C SER A 82 -11.11 3.82 -26.24
N SER A 83 -11.97 3.09 -25.56
CA SER A 83 -11.57 2.12 -24.53
C SER A 83 -10.52 1.14 -25.04
N GLY A 84 -9.47 0.94 -24.28
CA GLY A 84 -8.35 0.05 -24.63
C GLY A 84 -7.33 0.61 -25.60
N GLU A 85 -7.55 1.80 -26.20
CA GLU A 85 -6.60 2.46 -27.10
C GLU A 85 -5.55 3.23 -26.28
N GLY A 86 -4.29 3.20 -26.74
CA GLY A 86 -3.19 3.95 -26.16
C GLY A 86 -3.17 5.40 -26.63
N TYR A 87 -2.84 6.33 -25.73
CA TYR A 87 -2.75 7.76 -25.99
C TYR A 87 -1.47 8.36 -25.43
N ARG A 88 -1.01 9.42 -26.08
CA ARG A 88 0.05 10.30 -25.61
C ARG A 88 -0.48 11.72 -25.47
N LEU A 89 -0.54 12.25 -24.25
CA LEU A 89 -0.72 13.68 -23.98
C LEU A 89 0.67 14.32 -23.85
N GLY A 90 1.05 15.15 -24.80
CA GLY A 90 2.30 15.90 -24.80
C GLY A 90 2.02 17.38 -24.66
N VAL A 91 2.80 18.08 -23.83
CA VAL A 91 2.66 19.52 -23.56
C VAL A 91 4.00 20.20 -23.53
N SER A 92 4.02 21.48 -23.92
CA SER A 92 5.15 22.37 -23.73
C SER A 92 4.67 23.59 -22.97
N VAL A 93 5.19 23.82 -21.77
CA VAL A 93 4.64 24.74 -20.78
C VAL A 93 5.71 25.55 -20.06
N SER A 94 5.32 26.70 -19.46
CA SER A 94 6.15 27.48 -18.55
C SER A 94 5.29 28.21 -17.51
N GLY A 95 5.88 28.63 -16.38
CA GLY A 95 5.21 29.33 -15.30
C GLY A 95 6.07 30.44 -14.71
N ASP A 96 5.54 31.67 -14.58
CA ASP A 96 6.26 32.83 -14.07
C ASP A 96 5.41 33.60 -13.04
N PRO A 97 5.86 33.78 -11.80
CA PRO A 97 6.93 33.03 -11.14
C PRO A 97 6.63 31.54 -11.09
N GLU A 98 7.44 30.74 -10.44
CA GLU A 98 7.23 29.29 -10.31
C GLU A 98 5.79 28.92 -9.97
N GLY A 99 5.22 27.94 -10.69
CA GLY A 99 3.85 27.47 -10.52
C GLY A 99 3.76 25.95 -10.68
N ARG A 100 2.55 25.43 -10.56
CA ARG A 100 2.29 23.99 -10.76
C ARG A 100 1.11 23.79 -11.69
N VAL A 101 1.25 22.86 -12.64
CA VAL A 101 0.17 22.46 -13.54
C VAL A 101 -0.16 20.99 -13.35
N ARG A 102 -1.46 20.69 -13.37
CA ARG A 102 -2.01 19.35 -13.52
C ARG A 102 -2.74 19.29 -14.86
N ALA A 103 -2.12 18.67 -15.87
CA ALA A 103 -2.70 18.50 -17.19
C ALA A 103 -3.42 17.15 -17.28
N LEU A 104 -4.67 17.15 -17.75
CA LEU A 104 -5.54 15.99 -17.79
C LEU A 104 -6.14 15.79 -19.17
N ALA A 105 -6.18 14.55 -19.65
CA ALA A 105 -7.18 14.08 -20.60
C ALA A 105 -8.30 13.41 -19.77
N GLN A 106 -9.51 13.94 -19.81
CA GLN A 106 -10.59 13.52 -18.92
C GLN A 106 -11.96 13.55 -19.58
N GLU A 107 -12.95 12.98 -18.90
CA GLU A 107 -14.36 13.05 -19.26
C GLU A 107 -14.84 14.52 -19.32
N GLY A 108 -15.60 14.88 -20.33
CA GLY A 108 -16.09 16.25 -20.53
C GLY A 108 -17.36 16.61 -19.73
N VAL A 109 -17.82 15.70 -18.87
CA VAL A 109 -19.02 15.86 -18.02
C VAL A 109 -18.73 15.35 -16.60
N SER A 110 -19.52 15.82 -15.62
CA SER A 110 -19.43 15.31 -14.25
C SER A 110 -19.60 13.77 -14.22
N PRO A 111 -18.74 13.03 -13.50
CA PRO A 111 -17.78 13.46 -12.47
C PRO A 111 -16.38 13.85 -12.98
N TRP A 112 -16.16 14.11 -14.26
CA TRP A 112 -14.88 14.51 -14.89
C TRP A 112 -13.73 13.56 -14.59
N ARG A 113 -13.95 12.27 -14.80
CA ARG A 113 -12.96 11.22 -14.51
C ARG A 113 -11.72 11.37 -15.40
N PRO A 114 -10.53 11.38 -14.82
CA PRO A 114 -9.29 11.43 -15.59
C PRO A 114 -9.02 10.09 -16.29
N GLU A 115 -8.60 10.13 -17.53
CA GLU A 115 -8.09 8.99 -18.32
C GLU A 115 -6.57 9.04 -18.39
N GLY A 116 -5.98 10.25 -18.44
CA GLY A 116 -4.54 10.49 -18.40
C GLY A 116 -4.22 11.73 -17.60
N GLU A 117 -3.15 11.68 -16.79
CA GLU A 117 -2.75 12.77 -15.88
C GLU A 117 -1.24 13.01 -15.94
N LEU A 118 -0.86 14.29 -16.00
CA LEU A 118 0.51 14.77 -15.95
C LEU A 118 0.59 15.94 -14.97
N VAL A 119 1.41 15.81 -13.93
CA VAL A 119 1.68 16.91 -12.98
C VAL A 119 3.10 17.41 -13.15
N ARG A 120 3.29 18.74 -13.16
CA ARG A 120 4.62 19.39 -13.26
C ARG A 120 4.69 20.66 -12.43
N SER A 121 5.83 20.82 -11.76
CA SER A 121 6.28 22.11 -11.26
C SER A 121 6.91 22.88 -12.40
N LEU A 122 6.55 24.14 -12.55
CA LEU A 122 6.93 24.99 -13.67
C LEU A 122 7.88 26.09 -13.23
N SER A 123 8.81 26.42 -14.12
CA SER A 123 9.68 27.58 -14.04
C SER A 123 9.41 28.53 -15.21
N PRO A 124 9.99 29.75 -15.25
CA PRO A 124 9.89 30.64 -16.39
C PRO A 124 10.44 30.07 -17.69
N GLU A 125 11.31 29.06 -17.61
CA GLU A 125 11.84 28.37 -18.80
C GLU A 125 10.81 27.42 -19.36
N ARG A 126 10.79 27.28 -20.69
CA ARG A 126 9.93 26.33 -21.40
C ARG A 126 10.33 24.90 -21.09
N GLN A 127 9.37 24.09 -20.71
CA GLN A 127 9.52 22.68 -20.34
C GLN A 127 8.61 21.82 -21.20
N ASP A 128 9.17 20.77 -21.79
CA ASP A 128 8.39 19.77 -22.50
C ASP A 128 8.13 18.57 -21.58
N ALA A 129 6.88 18.09 -21.58
CA ALA A 129 6.47 16.97 -20.76
C ALA A 129 5.41 16.13 -21.49
N MET A 130 5.31 14.86 -21.15
CA MET A 130 4.30 13.96 -21.70
C MET A 130 3.88 12.89 -20.72
N VAL A 131 2.68 12.35 -20.94
CA VAL A 131 2.21 11.13 -20.30
C VAL A 131 1.64 10.18 -21.36
N LEU A 132 1.93 8.89 -21.22
CA LEU A 132 1.30 7.80 -21.97
C LEU A 132 0.21 7.21 -21.09
N PHE A 133 -0.96 6.92 -21.66
CA PHE A 133 -2.05 6.28 -20.95
C PHE A 133 -2.90 5.41 -21.88
N GLN A 134 -3.54 4.41 -21.30
CA GLN A 134 -4.60 3.66 -21.96
C GLN A 134 -5.94 4.21 -21.52
N ALA A 135 -6.85 4.47 -22.45
CA ALA A 135 -8.20 4.92 -22.10
C ALA A 135 -9.00 3.74 -21.50
N GLY A 136 -9.47 3.91 -20.28
CA GLY A 136 -10.30 2.93 -19.58
C GLY A 136 -11.71 2.82 -20.14
N SER A 137 -12.21 3.90 -20.76
CA SER A 137 -13.58 3.97 -21.30
C SER A 137 -13.62 4.76 -22.59
N THR A 138 -14.61 4.41 -23.46
CA THR A 138 -14.90 5.23 -24.65
C THR A 138 -15.56 6.54 -24.23
N ARG A 139 -15.00 7.68 -24.68
CA ARG A 139 -15.51 9.04 -24.41
C ARG A 139 -15.68 9.78 -25.74
N GLU A 140 -16.91 10.09 -26.09
CA GLU A 140 -17.21 10.84 -27.32
C GLU A 140 -16.98 12.35 -27.18
N ASN A 141 -16.91 12.84 -25.96
CA ASN A 141 -16.69 14.25 -25.63
C ASN A 141 -15.71 14.39 -24.45
N ALA A 142 -14.49 13.90 -24.63
CA ALA A 142 -13.40 14.13 -23.70
C ALA A 142 -12.88 15.56 -23.81
N GLN A 143 -12.16 16.00 -22.79
CA GLN A 143 -11.51 17.32 -22.75
C GLN A 143 -10.05 17.18 -22.32
N VAL A 144 -9.23 18.10 -22.80
CA VAL A 144 -7.88 18.32 -22.26
C VAL A 144 -7.96 19.58 -21.39
N VAL A 145 -7.58 19.47 -20.12
CA VAL A 145 -7.63 20.56 -19.16
C VAL A 145 -6.31 20.74 -18.44
N PHE A 146 -6.04 21.98 -18.05
CA PHE A 146 -4.91 22.37 -17.22
C PHE A 146 -5.47 23.00 -15.94
N GLN A 147 -5.32 22.30 -14.85
CA GLN A 147 -5.67 22.77 -13.52
C GLN A 147 -4.47 23.51 -12.95
N LEU A 148 -4.66 24.78 -12.61
CA LEU A 148 -3.62 25.75 -12.30
C LEU A 148 -3.74 26.38 -10.92
N GLY A 149 -4.81 26.06 -10.18
CA GLY A 149 -5.08 26.57 -8.85
C GLY A 149 -4.12 25.98 -7.80
N GLY A 150 -4.26 26.49 -6.58
CA GLY A 150 -3.47 26.03 -5.43
C GLY A 150 -2.23 26.89 -5.12
N ALA A 151 -1.94 27.94 -5.86
CA ALA A 151 -0.85 28.88 -5.55
C ALA A 151 -1.31 29.97 -4.57
N GLU A 152 -0.43 30.41 -3.64
CA GLU A 152 -0.71 31.51 -2.72
C GLU A 152 -0.67 32.86 -3.42
N GLU A 153 0.34 33.05 -4.28
CA GLU A 153 0.55 34.25 -5.04
C GLU A 153 0.03 34.11 -6.47
N PRO A 154 -0.39 35.20 -7.12
CA PRO A 154 -0.73 35.17 -8.54
C PRO A 154 0.48 34.79 -9.38
N TRP A 155 0.25 34.01 -10.44
CA TRP A 155 1.28 33.59 -11.37
C TRP A 155 0.77 33.54 -12.81
N ARG A 156 1.65 33.40 -13.75
CA ARG A 156 1.33 33.34 -15.18
C ARG A 156 1.71 31.97 -15.73
N PHE A 157 0.74 31.23 -16.22
CA PHE A 157 0.92 29.98 -16.96
C PHE A 157 1.01 30.27 -18.47
N CYS A 158 1.91 29.62 -19.19
CA CYS A 158 1.92 29.65 -20.66
C CYS A 158 2.02 28.23 -21.22
N LEU A 159 1.10 27.93 -22.13
CA LEU A 159 1.07 26.74 -22.97
C LEU A 159 1.65 27.10 -24.34
N HIS A 160 2.71 26.42 -24.78
CA HIS A 160 3.41 26.65 -26.04
C HIS A 160 3.07 25.62 -27.12
N SER A 161 2.72 24.41 -26.70
CA SER A 161 2.12 23.39 -27.57
C SER A 161 1.38 22.35 -26.72
N VAL A 162 0.40 21.68 -27.32
CA VAL A 162 -0.32 20.58 -26.74
C VAL A 162 -0.71 19.57 -27.79
N SER A 163 -0.49 18.29 -27.53
CA SER A 163 -0.87 17.22 -28.45
C SER A 163 -1.55 16.09 -27.69
N LEU A 164 -2.62 15.57 -28.23
CA LEU A 164 -3.24 14.33 -27.79
C LEU A 164 -3.28 13.39 -29.00
N THR A 165 -2.42 12.38 -29.00
CA THR A 165 -2.30 11.45 -30.13
C THR A 165 -2.67 10.05 -29.71
N SER A 166 -3.46 9.32 -30.53
CA SER A 166 -3.77 7.91 -30.33
C SER A 166 -2.80 7.01 -31.10
N GLY A 167 -2.61 5.79 -30.63
CA GLY A 167 -1.85 4.74 -31.32
C GLY A 167 -1.46 3.61 -30.40
N SER A 168 -1.43 2.39 -30.93
CA SER A 168 -1.03 1.20 -30.14
C SER A 168 0.41 1.27 -29.60
N SER A 169 1.27 2.09 -30.21
CA SER A 169 2.63 2.35 -29.70
C SER A 169 2.65 3.25 -28.45
N PHE A 170 1.51 3.83 -28.06
CA PHE A 170 1.35 4.63 -26.85
C PHE A 170 0.67 3.87 -25.70
N LEU A 171 0.34 2.60 -25.92
CA LEU A 171 0.05 1.74 -24.78
C LEU A 171 1.27 1.80 -23.87
N PRO A 172 1.10 1.98 -22.55
CA PRO A 172 2.21 1.85 -21.63
C PRO A 172 2.90 0.54 -21.99
N GLU A 173 4.16 0.60 -22.44
CA GLU A 173 4.95 -0.61 -22.46
C GLU A 173 4.95 -1.07 -21.00
N VAL A 174 4.17 -2.09 -20.69
CA VAL A 174 4.56 -3.03 -19.67
C VAL A 174 5.89 -3.51 -20.18
N ASP A 175 6.97 -3.06 -19.58
CA ASP A 175 8.34 -3.29 -20.05
C ASP A 175 8.46 -4.80 -20.34
N GLY A 176 8.26 -5.18 -21.60
CA GLY A 176 8.02 -6.57 -22.01
C GLY A 176 9.26 -7.46 -21.93
N ASN A 177 10.35 -6.93 -21.35
CA ASN A 177 11.55 -7.66 -21.03
C ASN A 177 11.50 -8.38 -19.66
N PHE A 178 10.44 -8.19 -18.89
CA PHE A 178 10.31 -8.80 -17.55
C PHE A 178 9.35 -9.97 -17.51
N ASP A 179 8.57 -10.23 -18.55
CA ASP A 179 7.61 -11.35 -18.59
C ASP A 179 8.30 -12.67 -18.96
N THR A 180 8.89 -13.31 -17.97
CA THR A 180 9.35 -14.70 -18.12
C THR A 180 8.26 -15.67 -17.67
N PRO A 181 8.05 -16.82 -18.37
CA PRO A 181 7.11 -17.83 -17.88
C PRO A 181 7.60 -18.55 -16.60
N ILE A 182 8.84 -18.33 -16.16
CA ILE A 182 9.40 -18.92 -14.94
C ILE A 182 9.23 -17.93 -13.78
N ARG A 183 8.24 -18.15 -12.95
CA ARG A 183 7.93 -17.34 -11.77
C ARG A 183 8.76 -17.84 -10.59
N SER A 184 9.69 -17.04 -10.10
CA SER A 184 10.60 -17.38 -9.01
C SER A 184 10.72 -16.23 -8.03
N ASN A 185 11.14 -16.53 -6.80
CA ASN A 185 11.68 -15.49 -5.91
C ASN A 185 12.87 -14.83 -6.63
N GLN A 186 12.84 -13.51 -6.77
CA GLN A 186 13.85 -12.72 -7.47
C GLN A 186 14.94 -12.18 -6.54
N VAL A 187 14.91 -12.55 -5.28
CA VAL A 187 15.82 -12.02 -4.25
C VAL A 187 16.69 -13.16 -3.72
N VAL A 188 16.08 -14.09 -2.98
CA VAL A 188 16.85 -15.13 -2.29
C VAL A 188 16.02 -16.38 -1.99
N TYR A 189 16.62 -17.53 -2.20
CA TYR A 189 16.25 -18.80 -1.56
C TYR A 189 17.24 -19.10 -0.45
N LEU A 190 16.73 -19.52 0.71
CA LEU A 190 17.59 -19.88 1.83
C LEU A 190 18.19 -21.28 1.59
N ARG A 191 19.45 -21.47 2.01
CA ARG A 191 20.20 -22.70 1.72
C ARG A 191 19.49 -23.97 2.18
N ASP A 192 18.94 -23.97 3.39
CA ASP A 192 18.23 -25.12 3.98
C ASP A 192 16.70 -25.02 3.84
N GLY A 193 16.20 -24.07 3.03
CA GLY A 193 14.80 -23.85 2.73
C GLY A 193 14.29 -24.58 1.49
N PRO A 194 12.97 -24.63 1.29
CA PRO A 194 12.39 -25.04 0.01
C PRO A 194 12.86 -24.06 -1.08
N LYS A 195 13.22 -24.60 -2.23
CA LYS A 195 13.61 -23.82 -3.41
C LYS A 195 12.72 -24.24 -4.57
N ARG A 196 11.64 -23.46 -4.77
CA ARG A 196 10.60 -23.79 -5.73
C ARG A 196 10.29 -22.59 -6.61
N ALA A 197 10.04 -22.88 -7.89
CA ALA A 197 9.56 -21.90 -8.86
C ALA A 197 8.37 -22.49 -9.62
N THR A 198 7.56 -21.64 -10.23
CA THR A 198 6.39 -22.02 -11.00
C THR A 198 6.62 -21.68 -12.47
N LEU A 199 6.54 -22.67 -13.36
CA LEU A 199 6.57 -22.45 -14.79
C LEU A 199 5.14 -22.33 -15.33
N VAL A 200 4.81 -21.23 -15.98
CA VAL A 200 3.55 -21.04 -16.71
C VAL A 200 3.64 -21.77 -18.04
N ARG A 201 2.84 -22.83 -18.22
CA ARG A 201 2.88 -23.69 -19.41
C ARG A 201 1.57 -24.45 -19.57
N SER A 202 1.02 -24.47 -20.80
CA SER A 202 -0.24 -25.15 -21.10
C SER A 202 -0.12 -26.64 -21.35
N GLU A 203 1.05 -27.10 -21.84
CA GLU A 203 1.30 -28.53 -22.10
C GLU A 203 1.47 -29.27 -20.77
N THR A 204 1.00 -30.50 -20.70
CA THR A 204 1.05 -31.33 -19.48
C THR A 204 2.30 -32.22 -19.35
N GLU A 205 3.10 -32.27 -20.39
CA GLU A 205 4.32 -33.10 -20.38
C GLU A 205 5.43 -32.44 -19.57
N PRO A 206 6.05 -33.14 -18.60
CA PRO A 206 7.18 -32.64 -17.86
C PRO A 206 8.35 -32.23 -18.76
N VAL A 207 8.89 -31.03 -18.58
CA VAL A 207 10.05 -30.51 -19.31
C VAL A 207 11.29 -30.45 -18.43
N VAL A 208 12.46 -30.45 -19.05
CA VAL A 208 13.75 -30.35 -18.34
C VAL A 208 13.96 -28.88 -17.95
N TRP A 209 14.38 -28.67 -16.71
CA TRP A 209 14.89 -27.41 -16.23
C TRP A 209 16.37 -27.55 -15.84
N SER A 210 17.11 -26.45 -15.93
CA SER A 210 18.49 -26.32 -15.48
C SER A 210 18.64 -25.10 -14.56
N LEU A 211 19.45 -25.27 -13.51
CA LEU A 211 19.91 -24.17 -12.66
C LEU A 211 21.30 -23.74 -13.13
N ILE A 212 21.42 -22.48 -13.53
CA ILE A 212 22.64 -21.91 -14.10
C ILE A 212 23.25 -20.93 -13.08
N SER A 213 24.53 -21.11 -12.78
CA SER A 213 25.28 -20.20 -11.92
C SER A 213 25.70 -18.92 -12.64
N ALA A 214 26.15 -17.89 -11.89
CA ALA A 214 26.68 -16.63 -12.43
C ALA A 214 27.85 -16.83 -13.43
N SER A 215 28.59 -17.94 -13.35
CA SER A 215 29.64 -18.27 -14.33
C SER A 215 29.13 -18.94 -15.61
N GLY A 216 27.82 -19.13 -15.74
CA GLY A 216 27.18 -19.78 -16.89
C GLY A 216 27.21 -21.31 -16.86
N ASN A 217 27.63 -21.91 -15.75
CA ASN A 217 27.65 -23.38 -15.61
C ASN A 217 26.30 -23.90 -15.12
N GLU A 218 25.84 -25.02 -15.71
CA GLU A 218 24.75 -25.82 -15.18
C GLU A 218 25.21 -26.50 -13.88
N VAL A 219 24.54 -26.21 -12.75
CA VAL A 219 24.89 -26.70 -11.42
C VAL A 219 23.85 -27.66 -10.85
N ALA A 220 22.63 -27.64 -11.39
CA ALA A 220 21.58 -28.61 -11.12
C ALA A 220 20.63 -28.72 -12.31
N THR A 221 19.95 -29.85 -12.45
CA THR A 221 18.93 -30.07 -13.48
C THR A 221 17.88 -31.06 -12.96
N GLY A 222 16.69 -30.98 -13.52
CA GLY A 222 15.59 -31.89 -13.18
C GLY A 222 14.46 -31.78 -14.20
N ARG A 223 13.30 -32.31 -13.82
CA ARG A 223 12.09 -32.22 -14.63
C ARG A 223 10.98 -31.53 -13.85
N THR A 224 10.18 -30.74 -14.54
CA THR A 224 9.00 -30.11 -13.96
C THR A 224 7.93 -31.14 -13.62
N ARG A 225 7.03 -30.79 -12.70
CA ARG A 225 5.79 -31.53 -12.43
C ARG A 225 4.62 -30.67 -12.87
N ALA A 226 3.78 -31.18 -13.78
CA ALA A 226 2.57 -30.46 -14.17
C ALA A 226 1.57 -30.43 -13.02
N GLU A 227 1.10 -29.23 -12.67
CA GLU A 227 0.06 -29.00 -11.67
C GLU A 227 -1.32 -28.76 -12.34
N GLY A 228 -1.32 -28.37 -13.62
CA GLY A 228 -2.51 -28.10 -14.41
C GLY A 228 -3.06 -26.67 -14.25
N TRP A 229 -4.39 -26.56 -14.43
CA TRP A 229 -5.08 -25.27 -14.35
C TRP A 229 -5.26 -24.81 -12.91
N ASP A 230 -4.74 -23.61 -12.62
CA ASP A 230 -4.94 -22.92 -11.36
C ASP A 230 -5.99 -21.80 -11.55
N ALA A 231 -7.13 -21.92 -10.89
CA ALA A 231 -8.25 -21.00 -11.04
C ALA A 231 -7.96 -19.63 -10.37
N ALA A 232 -7.11 -19.58 -9.35
CA ALA A 232 -6.77 -18.37 -8.65
C ALA A 232 -5.93 -17.43 -9.51
N SER A 233 -5.02 -17.97 -10.30
CA SER A 233 -4.17 -17.21 -11.23
C SER A 233 -4.69 -17.15 -12.67
N GLY A 234 -5.60 -18.08 -13.05
CA GLY A 234 -6.05 -18.22 -14.42
C GLY A 234 -4.98 -18.82 -15.36
N LEU A 235 -4.03 -19.57 -14.84
CA LEU A 235 -2.88 -20.09 -15.57
C LEU A 235 -2.79 -21.62 -15.47
N ASN A 236 -2.21 -22.25 -16.51
CA ASN A 236 -1.72 -23.61 -16.40
C ASN A 236 -0.28 -23.58 -15.91
N THR A 237 0.05 -24.41 -14.94
CA THR A 237 1.32 -24.33 -14.23
C THR A 237 2.04 -25.67 -14.10
N HIS A 238 3.36 -25.58 -13.99
CA HIS A 238 4.25 -26.66 -13.58
C HIS A 238 5.09 -26.22 -12.40
N LEU A 239 5.35 -27.10 -11.46
CA LEU A 239 6.30 -26.90 -10.39
C LEU A 239 7.72 -27.22 -10.87
N ILE A 240 8.66 -26.33 -10.61
CA ILE A 240 10.10 -26.56 -10.62
C ILE A 240 10.54 -26.68 -9.16
N ASP A 241 11.09 -27.81 -8.76
CA ASP A 241 11.62 -28.05 -7.40
C ASP A 241 13.11 -28.34 -7.49
N PHE A 242 13.94 -27.44 -6.93
CA PHE A 242 15.39 -27.55 -6.84
C PHE A 242 15.88 -27.51 -5.40
N SER A 243 15.01 -27.91 -4.45
CA SER A 243 15.29 -27.88 -3.01
C SER A 243 16.51 -28.72 -2.61
N ASP A 244 16.79 -29.80 -3.38
CA ASP A 244 17.95 -30.68 -3.13
C ASP A 244 19.31 -30.00 -3.44
N PHE A 245 19.32 -28.88 -4.14
CA PHE A 245 20.54 -28.11 -4.39
C PHE A 245 20.97 -27.35 -3.14
N ASP A 246 22.15 -27.64 -2.61
CA ASP A 246 22.72 -27.08 -1.37
C ASP A 246 23.84 -26.06 -1.60
N GLY A 247 24.17 -25.77 -2.87
CA GLY A 247 25.16 -24.75 -3.23
C GLY A 247 24.67 -23.33 -2.93
N THR A 248 25.60 -22.44 -2.63
CA THR A 248 25.32 -21.02 -2.37
C THR A 248 25.98 -20.12 -3.42
N GLY A 249 25.43 -18.94 -3.62
CA GLY A 249 25.97 -17.93 -4.53
C GLY A 249 24.90 -16.89 -4.91
N ASP A 250 25.32 -15.93 -5.71
CA ASP A 250 24.46 -14.89 -6.27
C ASP A 250 24.22 -15.11 -7.76
N SER A 251 23.17 -14.49 -8.28
CA SER A 251 22.83 -14.45 -9.71
C SER A 251 22.63 -15.82 -10.36
N PHE A 252 22.00 -16.76 -9.65
CA PHE A 252 21.48 -17.97 -10.26
C PHE A 252 20.27 -17.63 -11.14
N VAL A 253 20.10 -18.36 -12.25
CA VAL A 253 18.89 -18.34 -13.07
C VAL A 253 18.40 -19.76 -13.33
N LEU A 254 17.08 -19.96 -13.32
CA LEU A 254 16.45 -21.16 -13.82
C LEU A 254 16.24 -21.03 -15.33
N LYS A 255 16.47 -22.12 -16.05
CA LYS A 255 16.31 -22.17 -17.50
C LYS A 255 15.43 -23.34 -17.91
N VAL A 256 14.46 -23.07 -18.78
CA VAL A 256 13.60 -24.08 -19.41
C VAL A 256 13.51 -23.73 -20.90
N GLU A 257 14.03 -24.62 -21.76
CA GLU A 257 14.14 -24.37 -23.21
C GLU A 257 14.87 -23.03 -23.47
N SER A 258 14.20 -22.02 -24.03
CA SER A 258 14.77 -20.68 -24.27
C SER A 258 14.41 -19.67 -23.18
N ALA A 259 13.54 -20.01 -22.24
CA ALA A 259 13.12 -19.11 -21.17
C ALA A 259 14.10 -19.13 -19.99
N GLU A 260 14.36 -17.98 -19.44
CA GLU A 260 15.17 -17.79 -18.23
C GLU A 260 14.37 -17.06 -17.15
N SER A 261 14.55 -17.42 -15.87
CA SER A 261 13.98 -16.70 -14.75
C SER A 261 14.70 -15.38 -14.54
N HIS A 262 14.11 -14.50 -13.72
CA HIS A 262 14.88 -13.44 -13.08
C HIS A 262 16.04 -14.04 -12.26
N PRO A 263 17.16 -13.32 -12.10
CA PRO A 263 18.26 -13.78 -11.28
C PRO A 263 17.89 -13.72 -9.78
N PHE A 264 18.42 -14.66 -9.01
CA PHE A 264 18.24 -14.74 -7.56
C PHE A 264 19.52 -15.23 -6.87
N SER A 265 19.59 -15.05 -5.56
CA SER A 265 20.65 -15.63 -4.73
C SER A 265 20.20 -16.92 -4.06
N ILE A 266 21.13 -17.78 -3.70
CA ILE A 266 20.94 -18.85 -2.71
C ILE A 266 21.92 -18.56 -1.60
N ALA A 267 21.43 -18.04 -0.47
CA ALA A 267 22.27 -17.54 0.62
C ALA A 267 21.44 -17.35 1.90
N ASP A 268 22.16 -17.32 3.03
CA ASP A 268 21.57 -16.97 4.33
C ASP A 268 21.79 -15.46 4.62
N GLY A 269 21.09 -14.89 5.61
CA GLY A 269 21.30 -13.52 6.12
C GLY A 269 20.73 -12.39 5.25
N LYS A 270 20.00 -12.67 4.18
CA LYS A 270 19.49 -11.62 3.27
C LYS A 270 18.25 -10.89 3.82
N TYR A 271 17.47 -11.50 4.69
CA TYR A 271 16.23 -10.89 5.22
C TYR A 271 16.49 -9.77 6.24
N SER A 272 17.67 -9.72 6.86
CA SER A 272 18.04 -8.58 7.74
C SER A 272 18.01 -7.23 7.02
N GLY A 273 18.39 -7.21 5.72
CA GLY A 273 18.28 -6.01 4.89
C GLY A 273 16.84 -5.59 4.66
N LEU A 274 15.95 -6.55 4.39
CA LEU A 274 14.52 -6.28 4.19
C LEU A 274 13.88 -5.75 5.48
N TYR A 275 14.20 -6.34 6.64
CA TYR A 275 13.74 -5.85 7.94
C TYR A 275 14.13 -4.38 8.16
N ALA A 276 15.40 -4.04 7.94
CA ALA A 276 15.88 -2.68 8.15
C ALA A 276 15.24 -1.67 7.18
N ASP A 277 15.07 -2.02 5.91
CA ASP A 277 14.46 -1.15 4.91
C ASP A 277 12.94 -0.98 5.14
N ALA A 278 12.22 -2.05 5.50
CA ALA A 278 10.80 -2.01 5.83
C ALA A 278 10.53 -1.17 7.10
N LEU A 279 11.33 -1.32 8.14
CA LEU A 279 11.22 -0.50 9.36
C LEU A 279 11.50 0.99 9.07
N ALA A 280 12.47 1.29 8.19
CA ALA A 280 12.84 2.66 7.84
C ALA A 280 11.72 3.43 7.09
N TYR A 281 10.68 2.77 6.59
CA TYR A 281 9.52 3.40 6.01
C TYR A 281 8.75 4.26 7.02
N PHE A 282 8.57 3.78 8.25
CA PHE A 282 7.76 4.45 9.27
C PHE A 282 8.30 5.84 9.61
N TYR A 283 9.62 6.02 9.74
CA TYR A 283 10.20 7.35 9.91
C TYR A 283 9.84 8.31 8.77
N LYS A 284 9.81 7.83 7.53
CA LYS A 284 9.54 8.67 6.35
C LYS A 284 8.09 9.16 6.28
N VAL A 285 7.16 8.48 6.94
CA VAL A 285 5.74 8.86 7.01
C VAL A 285 5.34 9.51 8.33
N ARG A 286 6.28 9.81 9.23
CA ARG A 286 6.02 10.58 10.45
C ARG A 286 5.41 11.94 10.12
N SER A 287 4.34 12.31 10.82
CA SER A 287 3.69 13.63 10.78
C SER A 287 4.32 14.56 11.82
N GLY A 288 4.29 15.86 11.58
CA GLY A 288 4.62 16.88 12.58
C GLY A 288 6.12 17.17 12.77
N ILE A 289 7.00 16.49 12.06
CA ILE A 289 8.46 16.73 12.11
C ILE A 289 9.07 16.89 10.72
N ASP A 290 10.26 17.51 10.68
CA ASP A 290 11.11 17.46 9.50
C ASP A 290 11.63 16.02 9.30
N ILE A 291 11.58 15.52 8.08
CA ILE A 291 12.28 14.28 7.72
C ILE A 291 13.69 14.68 7.27
N GLY A 292 14.67 14.41 8.13
CA GLY A 292 16.07 14.78 7.89
C GLY A 292 16.74 13.86 6.88
N ALA A 293 17.56 14.43 5.99
CA ALA A 293 18.35 13.68 5.02
C ALA A 293 19.30 12.65 5.68
N GLU A 294 19.78 12.97 6.88
CA GLU A 294 20.66 12.09 7.67
C GLU A 294 20.03 10.73 7.99
N PHE A 295 18.71 10.72 8.30
CA PHE A 295 17.97 9.53 8.71
C PHE A 295 17.12 8.95 7.57
N GLY A 296 16.40 9.81 6.85
CA GLY A 296 15.50 9.41 5.75
C GLY A 296 16.20 9.18 4.41
N GLY A 297 17.33 9.84 4.19
CA GLY A 297 17.98 9.98 2.89
C GLY A 297 17.63 11.30 2.20
N GLU A 298 18.51 11.81 1.34
CA GLU A 298 18.35 13.09 0.61
C GLU A 298 17.03 13.14 -0.19
N GLU A 299 16.67 12.04 -0.83
CA GLU A 299 15.45 11.93 -1.66
C GLU A 299 14.17 12.14 -0.84
N TYR A 300 14.17 11.75 0.44
CA TYR A 300 12.98 11.78 1.31
C TYR A 300 12.95 12.97 2.26
N ALA A 301 14.01 13.80 2.24
CA ALA A 301 14.10 14.96 3.12
C ALA A 301 12.97 15.95 2.81
N ARG A 302 12.23 16.36 3.84
CA ARG A 302 11.11 17.28 3.70
C ARG A 302 10.86 18.07 4.98
N PRO A 303 10.30 19.31 4.86
CA PRO A 303 9.83 20.05 6.02
C PRO A 303 8.69 19.33 6.75
N ALA A 304 8.53 19.66 8.04
CA ALA A 304 7.42 19.19 8.86
C ALA A 304 6.07 19.55 8.23
N GLY A 305 5.21 18.53 8.07
CA GLY A 305 3.83 18.71 7.64
C GLY A 305 2.88 18.90 8.81
N HIS A 306 1.75 19.57 8.59
CA HIS A 306 0.64 19.72 9.54
C HIS A 306 1.03 20.35 10.90
N ILE A 307 1.93 21.34 10.87
CA ILE A 307 2.36 22.09 12.06
C ILE A 307 1.78 23.52 12.16
N GLY A 308 0.76 23.85 11.35
CA GLY A 308 0.11 25.16 11.39
C GLY A 308 0.88 26.29 10.70
N LYS A 309 1.96 25.99 9.96
CA LYS A 309 2.63 26.97 9.09
C LYS A 309 1.92 27.01 7.74
N ARG A 310 1.47 28.19 7.32
CA ARG A 310 0.83 28.35 6.00
C ARG A 310 1.67 27.76 4.87
N PRO A 311 1.05 27.10 3.89
CA PRO A 311 -0.41 26.96 3.66
C PRO A 311 -1.11 25.94 4.55
N ASN A 312 -0.40 25.21 5.35
CA ASN A 312 -0.82 24.07 6.14
C ASN A 312 -1.64 24.49 7.39
N ARG A 313 -2.75 23.80 7.69
CA ARG A 313 -3.63 24.12 8.81
C ARG A 313 -3.13 23.60 10.16
N GLY A 314 -2.39 22.50 10.18
CA GLY A 314 -1.78 21.93 11.37
C GLY A 314 -2.67 21.06 12.23
N ASP A 315 -2.00 20.14 12.92
CA ASP A 315 -2.61 19.16 13.84
C ASP A 315 -2.47 19.56 15.32
N THR A 316 -1.86 20.71 15.61
CA THR A 316 -1.63 21.20 16.98
C THR A 316 -2.86 21.77 17.66
N SER A 317 -3.96 21.97 16.93
CA SER A 317 -5.23 22.44 17.48
C SER A 317 -6.36 22.08 16.53
N VAL A 318 -6.86 20.84 16.61
CA VAL A 318 -7.88 20.29 15.73
C VAL A 318 -9.22 20.24 16.43
N GLY A 319 -10.26 20.76 15.79
CA GLY A 319 -11.65 20.66 16.25
C GLY A 319 -12.38 19.50 15.60
N CYS A 320 -13.58 19.21 16.10
CA CYS A 320 -14.42 18.16 15.56
C CYS A 320 -15.11 18.56 14.25
N VAL A 321 -15.56 17.57 13.48
CA VAL A 321 -16.44 17.79 12.33
C VAL A 321 -17.66 18.62 12.72
N ASP A 322 -18.15 19.42 11.79
CA ASP A 322 -19.36 20.21 12.00
C ASP A 322 -20.63 19.31 12.12
N THR A 323 -21.66 19.83 12.79
CA THR A 323 -22.91 19.10 13.05
C THR A 323 -23.66 18.70 11.79
N ARG A 324 -23.43 19.36 10.63
CA ARG A 324 -24.05 18.99 9.35
C ARG A 324 -23.37 17.75 8.77
N THR A 325 -22.05 17.72 8.80
CA THR A 325 -21.23 16.56 8.40
C THR A 325 -21.53 15.39 9.33
N ALA A 326 -21.56 15.61 10.64
CA ALA A 326 -21.87 14.57 11.62
C ALA A 326 -23.27 13.94 11.39
N ARG A 327 -24.30 14.73 11.07
CA ARG A 327 -25.64 14.18 10.72
C ARG A 327 -25.61 13.26 9.49
N LYS A 328 -24.77 13.58 8.52
CA LYS A 328 -24.64 12.75 7.31
C LYS A 328 -23.85 11.46 7.59
N VAL A 329 -22.80 11.54 8.40
CA VAL A 329 -21.93 10.42 8.73
C VAL A 329 -22.54 9.51 9.78
N TYR A 330 -23.05 10.07 10.89
CA TYR A 330 -23.47 9.34 12.08
C TYR A 330 -24.99 9.28 12.27
N GLY A 331 -25.77 9.96 11.43
CA GLY A 331 -27.22 10.09 11.61
C GLY A 331 -27.65 11.05 12.73
N GLU A 332 -26.71 11.67 13.43
CA GLU A 332 -26.94 12.56 14.55
C GLU A 332 -26.09 13.84 14.48
N ALA A 333 -26.55 14.89 15.16
CA ALA A 333 -25.84 16.17 15.22
C ALA A 333 -24.77 16.13 16.33
N TRP A 334 -23.70 15.35 16.11
CA TRP A 334 -22.57 15.33 17.03
C TRP A 334 -21.54 16.42 16.63
N SER A 335 -20.89 17.01 17.62
CA SER A 335 -19.67 17.83 17.52
C SER A 335 -19.06 17.94 18.91
N CYS A 336 -17.94 18.63 19.03
CA CYS A 336 -17.28 18.93 20.31
C CYS A 336 -16.97 20.43 20.44
N ASP A 337 -16.86 20.89 21.69
CA ASP A 337 -16.51 22.29 22.00
C ASP A 337 -15.02 22.46 22.34
N TYR A 338 -14.27 21.38 22.37
CA TYR A 338 -12.83 21.36 22.62
C TYR A 338 -12.01 21.26 21.33
N ARG A 339 -10.72 21.46 21.46
CA ARG A 339 -9.73 21.21 20.42
C ARG A 339 -8.57 20.43 21.02
N LEU A 340 -8.01 19.50 20.23
CA LEU A 340 -6.90 18.66 20.65
C LEU A 340 -5.64 19.00 19.85
N ASP A 341 -4.49 18.88 20.52
CA ASP A 341 -3.21 18.72 19.86
C ASP A 341 -3.03 17.22 19.55
N VAL A 342 -3.19 16.88 18.29
CA VAL A 342 -3.05 15.52 17.75
C VAL A 342 -1.90 15.46 16.75
N SER A 343 -0.87 16.27 16.99
CA SER A 343 0.38 16.23 16.21
C SER A 343 1.13 14.93 16.44
N GLY A 344 2.10 14.63 15.58
CA GLY A 344 2.80 13.33 15.60
C GLY A 344 2.01 12.21 14.92
N GLY A 345 2.40 10.97 15.17
CA GLY A 345 1.89 9.79 14.50
C GLY A 345 2.33 9.66 13.05
N TRP A 346 1.84 8.63 12.37
CA TRP A 346 2.14 8.36 10.96
C TRP A 346 0.98 8.77 10.05
N TYR A 347 1.31 9.27 8.86
CA TYR A 347 0.35 9.27 7.75
C TYR A 347 0.05 7.83 7.36
N ASP A 348 -1.22 7.52 7.20
CA ASP A 348 -1.72 6.15 7.12
C ASP A 348 -1.32 5.42 5.84
N ALA A 349 -1.63 6.00 4.70
CA ALA A 349 -1.49 5.34 3.41
C ALA A 349 -1.08 6.34 2.31
N GLY A 350 -1.80 6.37 1.20
CA GLY A 350 -1.59 7.35 0.14
C GLY A 350 -2.00 8.76 0.52
N ASP A 351 -2.87 8.93 1.51
CA ASP A 351 -3.39 10.20 2.02
C ASP A 351 -2.61 10.74 3.24
N PHE A 352 -3.14 11.81 3.86
CA PHE A 352 -2.59 12.39 5.09
C PHE A 352 -3.49 12.18 6.31
N GLY A 353 -4.42 11.24 6.22
CA GLY A 353 -5.23 10.83 7.35
C GLY A 353 -4.40 10.09 8.41
N LYS A 354 -4.89 10.11 9.66
CA LYS A 354 -4.37 9.34 10.78
C LYS A 354 -5.55 8.66 11.46
N TYR A 355 -5.51 7.34 11.50
CA TYR A 355 -6.63 6.48 11.87
C TYR A 355 -6.24 5.59 13.05
N VAL A 356 -6.98 5.69 14.17
CA VAL A 356 -6.58 5.03 15.42
C VAL A 356 -6.60 3.51 15.30
N VAL A 357 -7.58 2.93 14.58
CA VAL A 357 -7.62 1.46 14.40
C VAL A 357 -6.46 0.97 13.54
N ASN A 358 -6.11 1.71 12.50
CA ASN A 358 -5.02 1.32 11.60
C ASN A 358 -3.64 1.57 12.23
N GLY A 359 -3.45 2.73 12.86
CA GLY A 359 -2.26 3.04 13.66
C GLY A 359 -2.10 2.07 14.83
N GLY A 360 -3.20 1.70 15.49
CA GLY A 360 -3.20 0.76 16.60
C GLY A 360 -2.68 -0.63 16.24
N ILE A 361 -3.22 -1.24 15.15
CA ILE A 361 -2.73 -2.55 14.71
C ILE A 361 -1.28 -2.47 14.17
N ALA A 362 -0.90 -1.42 13.45
CA ALA A 362 0.46 -1.23 12.96
C ALA A 362 1.45 -1.12 14.12
N THR A 363 1.14 -0.30 15.13
CA THR A 363 1.93 -0.17 16.36
C THR A 363 2.07 -1.49 17.09
N ALA A 364 0.96 -2.21 17.30
CA ALA A 364 0.96 -3.50 17.96
C ALA A 364 1.87 -4.52 17.24
N GLN A 365 1.91 -4.50 15.92
CA GLN A 365 2.77 -5.40 15.15
C GLN A 365 4.26 -5.02 15.22
N LEU A 366 4.62 -3.74 15.28
CA LEU A 366 5.99 -3.33 15.57
C LEU A 366 6.42 -3.75 16.99
N LEU A 367 5.55 -3.50 17.98
CA LEU A 367 5.77 -3.96 19.36
C LEU A 367 5.91 -5.49 19.42
N SER A 368 5.06 -6.23 18.70
CA SER A 368 5.11 -7.70 18.61
C SER A 368 6.41 -8.20 17.98
N THR A 369 6.98 -7.47 17.02
CA THR A 369 8.27 -7.81 16.42
C THR A 369 9.37 -7.81 17.48
N TYR A 370 9.43 -6.75 18.28
CA TYR A 370 10.37 -6.66 19.40
C TYR A 370 10.09 -7.74 20.45
N GLU A 371 8.83 -7.92 20.85
CA GLU A 371 8.43 -8.85 21.90
C GLU A 371 8.71 -10.31 21.51
N ARG A 372 8.41 -10.70 20.26
CA ARG A 372 8.80 -12.00 19.74
C ARG A 372 10.33 -12.19 19.81
N ALA A 373 11.09 -11.21 19.34
CA ALA A 373 12.55 -11.27 19.37
C ALA A 373 13.09 -11.45 20.80
N LEU A 374 12.48 -10.79 21.80
CA LEU A 374 12.85 -10.92 23.21
C LEU A 374 12.65 -12.36 23.75
N HIS A 375 11.64 -13.07 23.29
CA HIS A 375 11.26 -14.37 23.84
C HIS A 375 11.68 -15.57 22.99
N HIS A 376 11.88 -15.40 21.69
CA HIS A 376 12.04 -16.51 20.74
C HIS A 376 13.31 -16.45 19.87
N SER A 377 14.04 -15.31 19.79
CA SER A 377 15.21 -15.20 18.92
C SER A 377 16.55 -15.63 19.57
N GLY A 378 16.53 -16.05 20.82
CA GLY A 378 17.77 -16.37 21.56
C GLY A 378 18.67 -15.15 21.84
N GLY A 379 18.18 -13.93 21.62
CA GLY A 379 18.87 -12.67 21.92
C GLY A 379 19.74 -12.11 20.77
N GLY A 380 19.74 -12.76 19.60
CA GLY A 380 20.53 -12.34 18.45
C GLY A 380 19.81 -11.45 17.42
N SER A 381 18.51 -11.18 17.62
CA SER A 381 17.68 -10.45 16.66
C SER A 381 18.08 -8.99 16.48
N ALA A 382 18.04 -8.53 15.24
CA ALA A 382 18.19 -7.11 14.91
C ALA A 382 17.09 -6.23 15.54
N ALA A 383 15.90 -6.79 15.81
CA ALA A 383 14.80 -6.10 16.46
C ALA A 383 15.09 -5.70 17.93
N LEU A 384 16.07 -6.33 18.58
CA LEU A 384 16.52 -5.98 19.93
C LEU A 384 17.59 -4.89 19.96
N SER A 385 18.03 -4.39 18.83
CA SER A 385 19.20 -3.55 18.65
C SER A 385 18.81 -2.09 18.32
N GLU A 386 19.65 -1.15 18.75
CA GLU A 386 19.66 0.24 18.29
C GLU A 386 20.39 0.41 16.93
N ALA A 387 20.67 -0.71 16.22
CA ALA A 387 21.58 -0.72 15.06
C ALA A 387 20.91 -0.31 13.73
N ALA A 388 19.61 -0.09 13.69
CA ALA A 388 18.89 0.29 12.47
C ALA A 388 19.32 1.66 11.92
N ARG A 389 19.80 2.57 12.77
CA ARG A 389 20.37 3.90 12.46
C ARG A 389 19.57 4.70 11.42
N ARG A 390 18.24 4.61 11.50
CA ARG A 390 17.34 5.22 10.51
C ARG A 390 16.40 6.27 11.11
N ILE A 391 16.55 6.56 12.43
CA ILE A 391 15.71 7.51 13.16
C ILE A 391 16.57 8.42 14.08
N PRO A 392 16.07 9.62 14.44
CA PRO A 392 16.80 10.56 15.30
C PRO A 392 17.09 10.04 16.71
N GLU A 393 16.29 9.13 17.21
CA GLU A 393 16.35 8.56 18.55
C GLU A 393 17.48 7.53 18.74
N THR A 394 18.02 6.99 17.64
CA THR A 394 19.07 5.95 17.67
C THR A 394 20.22 6.32 18.62
N GLY A 395 20.54 5.43 19.56
CA GLY A 395 21.61 5.62 20.55
C GLY A 395 21.13 6.19 21.89
N ASN A 396 19.80 6.24 22.14
CA ASN A 396 19.21 6.71 23.41
C ASN A 396 19.11 5.60 24.48
N GLY A 397 19.47 4.36 24.17
CA GLY A 397 19.37 3.20 25.05
C GLY A 397 18.06 2.42 24.92
N VAL A 398 17.19 2.83 23.99
CA VAL A 398 15.94 2.15 23.62
C VAL A 398 16.12 1.54 22.22
N PRO A 399 15.67 0.32 21.95
CA PRO A 399 15.68 -0.22 20.58
C PRO A 399 14.86 0.64 19.61
N ASP A 400 15.41 0.92 18.42
CA ASP A 400 14.81 1.82 17.42
C ASP A 400 13.37 1.47 17.06
N ILE A 401 13.01 0.19 17.04
CA ILE A 401 11.63 -0.25 16.76
C ILE A 401 10.65 0.17 17.87
N LEU A 402 11.09 0.25 19.11
CA LEU A 402 10.28 0.74 20.23
C LEU A 402 10.14 2.27 20.15
N ASP A 403 11.19 3.01 19.79
CA ASP A 403 11.10 4.45 19.57
C ASP A 403 10.15 4.77 18.42
N GLU A 404 10.19 4.00 17.34
CA GLU A 404 9.25 4.16 16.24
C GLU A 404 7.80 3.86 16.66
N ALA A 405 7.57 2.79 17.43
CA ALA A 405 6.25 2.48 17.98
C ALA A 405 5.77 3.55 18.98
N ARG A 406 6.67 4.16 19.76
CA ARG A 406 6.36 5.26 20.67
C ARG A 406 5.80 6.48 19.92
N TRP A 407 6.32 6.76 18.73
CA TRP A 407 5.85 7.88 17.91
C TRP A 407 4.35 7.80 17.61
N GLU A 408 3.85 6.61 17.32
CA GLU A 408 2.42 6.39 17.10
C GLU A 408 1.64 6.25 18.42
N LEU A 409 2.18 5.59 19.45
CA LEU A 409 1.54 5.49 20.76
C LEU A 409 1.23 6.87 21.34
N ASP A 410 2.14 7.83 21.21
CA ASP A 410 1.91 9.20 21.69
C ASP A 410 0.78 9.88 20.90
N PHE A 411 0.67 9.64 19.60
CA PHE A 411 -0.47 10.09 18.81
C PHE A 411 -1.78 9.41 19.26
N LEU A 412 -1.80 8.10 19.43
CA LEU A 412 -2.98 7.37 19.90
C LEU A 412 -3.48 7.92 21.26
N LEU A 413 -2.57 8.21 22.17
CA LEU A 413 -2.88 8.83 23.49
C LEU A 413 -3.46 10.24 23.33
N SER A 414 -3.02 11.00 22.33
CA SER A 414 -3.50 12.36 22.07
C SER A 414 -4.93 12.41 21.53
N MET A 415 -5.43 11.30 21.00
CA MET A 415 -6.78 11.18 20.43
C MET A 415 -7.87 10.95 21.47
N VAL A 416 -7.55 10.94 22.77
CA VAL A 416 -8.50 10.69 23.84
C VAL A 416 -9.36 11.92 24.13
N VAL A 417 -10.67 11.70 24.25
CA VAL A 417 -11.65 12.73 24.65
C VAL A 417 -11.36 13.18 26.08
N PRO A 418 -11.27 14.52 26.32
CA PRO A 418 -10.96 15.07 27.65
C PRO A 418 -11.98 14.73 28.72
N GLU A 419 -11.54 14.74 29.97
CA GLU A 419 -12.43 14.57 31.14
C GLU A 419 -13.51 15.67 31.17
N GLY A 420 -14.72 15.25 31.53
CA GLY A 420 -15.88 16.15 31.63
C GLY A 420 -16.64 16.36 30.33
N GLU A 421 -16.11 15.87 29.21
CA GLU A 421 -16.76 15.93 27.91
C GLU A 421 -17.63 14.69 27.64
N LEU A 422 -18.54 14.80 26.66
CA LEU A 422 -19.31 13.66 26.18
C LEU A 422 -18.35 12.59 25.58
N PHE A 423 -18.46 11.36 26.02
CA PHE A 423 -17.57 10.25 25.70
C PHE A 423 -16.15 10.37 26.29
N ALA A 424 -15.98 11.06 27.43
CA ALA A 424 -14.69 11.19 28.09
C ALA A 424 -13.97 9.84 28.26
N GLY A 425 -12.68 9.80 27.94
CA GLY A 425 -11.85 8.61 27.96
C GLY A 425 -11.94 7.72 26.71
N MET A 426 -12.92 7.92 25.83
CA MET A 426 -12.97 7.29 24.51
C MET A 426 -11.93 7.93 23.56
N ALA A 427 -11.45 7.17 22.59
CA ALA A 427 -10.57 7.69 21.54
C ALA A 427 -11.38 8.12 20.30
N HIS A 428 -11.06 9.29 19.74
CA HIS A 428 -11.55 9.68 18.43
C HIS A 428 -11.15 8.64 17.38
N HIS A 429 -12.10 8.29 16.49
CA HIS A 429 -11.87 7.21 15.52
C HIS A 429 -10.73 7.55 14.55
N LYS A 430 -10.70 8.78 14.10
CA LYS A 430 -9.74 9.27 13.10
C LYS A 430 -9.67 10.79 13.10
N MET A 431 -8.60 11.29 12.47
CA MET A 431 -8.49 12.68 12.06
C MET A 431 -7.90 12.76 10.65
N HIS A 432 -8.42 13.63 9.82
CA HIS A 432 -7.96 13.83 8.44
C HIS A 432 -8.40 15.20 7.90
N GLY A 433 -8.09 15.49 6.63
CA GLY A 433 -8.61 16.66 5.93
C GLY A 433 -10.13 16.58 5.74
N ASN A 434 -10.85 17.71 5.81
CA ASN A 434 -12.30 17.75 5.52
C ASN A 434 -12.63 17.48 4.05
N THR A 435 -11.61 17.36 3.20
CA THR A 435 -11.66 16.93 1.80
C THR A 435 -10.45 16.03 1.52
N TRP A 436 -10.55 15.17 0.50
CA TRP A 436 -9.41 14.41 0.03
C TRP A 436 -8.34 15.33 -0.53
N THR A 437 -7.11 15.13 -0.07
CA THR A 437 -5.92 15.70 -0.71
C THR A 437 -5.47 14.73 -1.81
N THR A 438 -5.50 15.17 -3.05
CA THR A 438 -5.24 14.32 -4.21
C THR A 438 -3.99 14.74 -4.97
N GLY A 439 -3.35 13.77 -5.62
CA GLY A 439 -2.19 13.94 -6.46
C GLY A 439 -0.88 14.11 -5.68
N ALA A 440 0.20 14.32 -6.40
CA ALA A 440 1.52 14.51 -5.84
C ALA A 440 1.59 15.83 -5.05
N ILE A 441 1.61 15.74 -3.72
CA ILE A 441 1.72 16.89 -2.82
C ILE A 441 2.48 16.51 -1.56
N MET A 442 3.37 17.39 -1.11
CA MET A 442 4.09 17.19 0.15
C MET A 442 3.22 17.60 1.35
N PRO A 443 3.32 16.93 2.52
CA PRO A 443 2.48 17.20 3.68
C PRO A 443 2.47 18.66 4.13
N HIS A 444 3.60 19.36 4.05
CA HIS A 444 3.69 20.79 4.41
C HIS A 444 2.99 21.73 3.42
N ARG A 445 2.52 21.21 2.28
CA ARG A 445 1.77 21.95 1.25
C ARG A 445 0.27 21.68 1.31
N ASP A 446 -0.15 20.64 2.05
CA ASP A 446 -1.58 20.33 2.20
C ASP A 446 -2.34 21.49 2.86
N ARG A 447 -3.49 21.87 2.29
CA ARG A 447 -4.31 23.00 2.70
C ARG A 447 -5.62 22.59 3.34
N ALA A 448 -5.97 21.30 3.27
CA ALA A 448 -7.21 20.78 3.80
C ALA A 448 -7.34 21.14 5.29
N GLU A 449 -8.53 21.57 5.71
CA GLU A 449 -8.83 21.79 7.11
C GLU A 449 -8.86 20.44 7.83
N ARG A 450 -8.11 20.33 8.92
CA ARG A 450 -8.01 19.10 9.71
C ARG A 450 -9.19 19.01 10.68
N VAL A 451 -9.82 17.83 10.76
CA VAL A 451 -11.00 17.58 11.58
C VAL A 451 -10.90 16.27 12.34
N LEU A 452 -11.38 16.27 13.60
CA LEU A 452 -11.58 15.06 14.42
C LEU A 452 -12.94 14.48 14.11
N HIS A 453 -13.00 13.17 13.94
CA HIS A 453 -14.23 12.40 13.85
C HIS A 453 -14.71 11.91 15.22
N ARG A 454 -15.99 11.53 15.31
CA ARG A 454 -16.59 11.03 16.55
C ARG A 454 -15.75 9.88 17.13
N PRO A 455 -15.61 9.77 18.46
CA PRO A 455 -15.01 8.58 19.08
C PRO A 455 -15.73 7.30 18.66
N SER A 456 -15.01 6.20 18.71
CA SER A 456 -15.60 4.87 18.47
C SER A 456 -15.10 3.83 19.48
N THR A 457 -15.88 2.80 19.70
CA THR A 457 -15.52 1.68 20.56
C THR A 457 -14.29 0.95 20.00
N ALA A 458 -14.25 0.71 18.67
CA ALA A 458 -13.11 0.07 18.03
C ALA A 458 -11.80 0.85 18.24
N ALA A 459 -11.79 2.16 17.97
CA ALA A 459 -10.59 2.99 18.17
C ALA A 459 -10.14 3.02 19.64
N THR A 460 -11.08 3.11 20.55
CA THR A 460 -10.81 3.12 22.00
C THR A 460 -10.15 1.84 22.46
N LEU A 461 -10.63 0.69 21.99
CA LEU A 461 -10.06 -0.62 22.33
C LEU A 461 -8.73 -0.89 21.62
N ASN A 462 -8.53 -0.38 20.41
CA ASN A 462 -7.23 -0.40 19.73
C ASN A 462 -6.17 0.38 20.54
N LEU A 463 -6.52 1.58 21.03
CA LEU A 463 -5.67 2.33 21.97
C LEU A 463 -5.39 1.50 23.24
N ALA A 464 -6.43 0.91 23.85
CA ALA A 464 -6.27 0.11 25.07
C ALA A 464 -5.29 -1.05 24.86
N ALA A 465 -5.43 -1.79 23.77
CA ALA A 465 -4.58 -2.93 23.44
C ALA A 465 -3.12 -2.49 23.17
N ALA A 466 -2.90 -1.54 22.28
CA ALA A 466 -1.55 -1.05 21.94
C ALA A 466 -0.84 -0.42 23.16
N ALA A 467 -1.56 0.34 23.99
CA ALA A 467 -1.02 0.92 25.21
C ALA A 467 -0.66 -0.15 26.26
N ALA A 468 -1.50 -1.16 26.47
CA ALA A 468 -1.20 -2.26 27.40
C ALA A 468 0.04 -3.07 26.95
N GLN A 469 0.17 -3.33 25.64
CA GLN A 469 1.36 -3.97 25.09
C GLN A 469 2.59 -3.06 25.24
N GLY A 470 2.49 -1.78 24.91
CA GLY A 470 3.57 -0.81 25.11
C GLY A 470 4.01 -0.71 26.56
N ALA A 471 3.07 -0.70 27.52
CA ALA A 471 3.36 -0.59 28.96
C ALA A 471 4.34 -1.68 29.43
N ARG A 472 4.12 -2.95 29.06
CA ARG A 472 5.02 -4.03 29.48
C ARG A 472 6.40 -3.96 28.83
N LEU A 473 6.49 -3.45 27.58
CA LEU A 473 7.75 -3.38 26.84
C LEU A 473 8.58 -2.17 27.24
N PHE A 474 7.97 -1.01 27.52
CA PHE A 474 8.67 0.18 27.98
C PHE A 474 9.05 0.13 29.47
N SER A 475 8.49 -0.78 30.26
CA SER A 475 8.72 -0.87 31.71
C SER A 475 10.22 -0.93 32.09
N LYS A 476 11.06 -1.48 31.23
CA LYS A 476 12.52 -1.58 31.41
C LYS A 476 13.26 -0.29 31.05
N PHE A 477 12.75 0.47 30.08
CA PHE A 477 13.43 1.62 29.48
C PHE A 477 12.93 2.95 30.05
N ASP A 478 11.61 3.07 30.24
CA ASP A 478 10.91 4.27 30.69
C ASP A 478 9.73 3.86 31.58
N PRO A 479 9.97 3.59 32.89
CA PRO A 479 8.90 3.14 33.80
C PRO A 479 7.76 4.14 33.97
N GLU A 480 8.04 5.46 33.89
CA GLU A 480 7.01 6.49 34.01
C GLU A 480 6.07 6.47 32.78
N TYR A 481 6.65 6.30 31.59
CA TYR A 481 5.88 6.14 30.38
C TYR A 481 5.06 4.83 30.39
N ALA A 482 5.63 3.74 30.91
CA ALA A 482 4.92 2.47 31.05
C ALA A 482 3.71 2.59 32.01
N GLU A 483 3.84 3.33 33.13
CA GLU A 483 2.73 3.62 34.05
C GLU A 483 1.64 4.46 33.35
N LYS A 484 2.03 5.51 32.62
CA LYS A 484 1.09 6.31 31.81
C LYS A 484 0.32 5.45 30.80
N LEU A 485 1.00 4.52 30.11
CA LEU A 485 0.40 3.64 29.11
C LEU A 485 -0.61 2.66 29.73
N ILE A 486 -0.25 1.99 30.84
CA ILE A 486 -1.17 1.01 31.46
C ILE A 486 -2.41 1.69 32.05
N ASP A 487 -2.24 2.88 32.64
CA ASP A 487 -3.35 3.68 33.13
C ASP A 487 -4.29 4.12 31.99
N ALA A 488 -3.72 4.54 30.85
CA ALA A 488 -4.50 4.89 29.69
C ALA A 488 -5.25 3.68 29.11
N ALA A 489 -4.60 2.52 29.04
CA ALA A 489 -5.20 1.28 28.56
C ALA A 489 -6.42 0.86 29.41
N ILE A 490 -6.30 0.90 30.75
CA ILE A 490 -7.40 0.56 31.66
C ILE A 490 -8.55 1.54 31.48
N ARG A 491 -8.29 2.86 31.51
CA ARG A 491 -9.33 3.88 31.32
C ARG A 491 -10.02 3.78 29.98
N ALA A 492 -9.28 3.53 28.90
CA ALA A 492 -9.85 3.36 27.58
C ALA A 492 -10.76 2.11 27.51
N TYR A 493 -10.34 1.00 28.11
CA TYR A 493 -11.18 -0.19 28.16
C TYR A 493 -12.47 0.05 28.93
N GLU A 494 -12.40 0.69 30.10
CA GLU A 494 -13.57 1.05 30.93
C GLU A 494 -14.51 2.03 30.20
N ALA A 495 -13.96 3.01 29.46
CA ALA A 495 -14.74 3.92 28.63
C ALA A 495 -15.45 3.17 27.49
N ALA A 496 -14.78 2.21 26.86
CA ALA A 496 -15.40 1.35 25.84
C ALA A 496 -16.51 0.45 26.44
N GLU A 497 -16.34 -0.10 27.66
CA GLU A 497 -17.41 -0.84 28.36
C GLU A 497 -18.64 0.05 28.65
N ALA A 498 -18.43 1.36 28.93
CA ALA A 498 -19.53 2.31 29.12
C ALA A 498 -20.24 2.69 27.79
N HIS A 499 -19.57 2.53 26.65
CA HIS A 499 -20.08 2.87 25.31
C HIS A 499 -19.77 1.73 24.30
N PRO A 500 -20.33 0.52 24.51
CA PRO A 500 -19.92 -0.68 23.76
C PRO A 500 -20.34 -0.68 22.28
N ASP A 501 -21.31 0.14 21.91
CA ASP A 501 -21.93 0.15 20.58
C ASP A 501 -21.71 1.49 19.84
N LEU A 502 -20.68 2.25 20.21
CA LEU A 502 -20.34 3.51 19.52
C LEU A 502 -19.56 3.19 18.24
N PHE A 503 -20.27 2.66 17.24
CA PHE A 503 -19.68 2.15 16.01
C PHE A 503 -19.21 3.26 15.05
N ALA A 504 -18.19 2.92 14.23
CA ALA A 504 -17.74 3.73 13.12
C ALA A 504 -18.49 3.34 11.84
N PRO A 505 -19.29 4.23 11.22
CA PRO A 505 -20.10 3.90 10.07
C PRO A 505 -19.33 3.96 8.76
N ALA A 506 -19.81 3.25 7.74
CA ALA A 506 -19.33 3.34 6.36
C ALA A 506 -19.89 4.60 5.67
N THR A 507 -19.02 5.36 5.01
CA THR A 507 -19.38 6.53 4.18
C THR A 507 -18.78 6.46 2.77
N ASN A 508 -18.09 5.38 2.43
CA ASN A 508 -17.32 5.19 1.20
C ASN A 508 -16.31 6.31 0.96
N GLY A 509 -15.66 6.77 2.02
CA GLY A 509 -14.65 7.82 1.97
C GLY A 509 -15.16 9.19 1.54
N THR A 510 -16.47 9.46 1.62
CA THR A 510 -17.10 10.67 1.05
C THR A 510 -16.63 11.98 1.70
N TYR A 511 -16.01 11.93 2.90
CA TYR A 511 -15.70 13.11 3.71
C TYR A 511 -14.20 13.37 3.90
N GLY A 512 -13.36 12.96 2.95
CA GLY A 512 -11.95 13.35 2.88
C GLY A 512 -10.98 12.41 3.58
N GLY A 513 -11.41 11.19 3.96
CA GLY A 513 -10.56 10.15 4.52
C GLY A 513 -11.21 8.78 4.50
N GLY A 514 -10.42 7.72 4.64
CA GLY A 514 -10.88 6.33 4.74
C GLY A 514 -11.85 6.15 5.91
N ASP A 515 -12.83 5.27 5.75
CA ASP A 515 -13.86 5.07 6.79
C ASP A 515 -13.31 4.24 7.95
N TYR A 516 -12.62 3.15 7.64
CA TYR A 516 -12.23 2.15 8.63
C TYR A 516 -13.42 1.74 9.53
N GLN A 517 -14.56 1.51 8.87
CA GLN A 517 -15.85 1.24 9.52
C GLN A 517 -15.84 -0.08 10.27
N ASP A 518 -16.46 -0.06 11.45
CA ASP A 518 -16.63 -1.25 12.25
C ASP A 518 -17.95 -1.24 13.03
N ASP A 519 -18.67 -2.36 12.96
CA ASP A 519 -19.94 -2.63 13.64
C ASP A 519 -19.90 -3.95 14.46
N GLN A 520 -18.69 -4.54 14.62
CA GLN A 520 -18.44 -5.79 15.31
C GLN A 520 -17.20 -5.66 16.19
N VAL A 521 -17.35 -5.13 17.39
CA VAL A 521 -16.22 -4.75 18.27
C VAL A 521 -15.89 -5.77 19.37
N SER A 522 -16.48 -6.96 19.32
CA SER A 522 -16.25 -8.01 20.31
C SER A 522 -14.83 -8.57 20.27
N ASP A 523 -14.20 -8.50 19.13
CA ASP A 523 -12.83 -8.94 18.88
C ASP A 523 -11.81 -7.92 19.39
N GLU A 524 -12.08 -6.61 19.31
CA GLU A 524 -11.28 -5.58 19.97
C GLU A 524 -11.34 -5.70 21.49
N PHE A 525 -12.53 -5.95 22.07
CA PHE A 525 -12.64 -6.24 23.49
C PHE A 525 -11.80 -7.45 23.91
N TYR A 526 -11.81 -8.51 23.09
CA TYR A 526 -11.00 -9.69 23.33
C TYR A 526 -9.50 -9.40 23.25
N TRP A 527 -9.06 -8.68 22.22
CA TRP A 527 -7.66 -8.30 22.06
C TRP A 527 -7.18 -7.41 23.20
N ALA A 528 -7.89 -6.32 23.50
CA ALA A 528 -7.51 -5.40 24.57
C ALA A 528 -7.48 -6.09 25.95
N ALA A 529 -8.45 -6.96 26.25
CA ALA A 529 -8.43 -7.76 27.47
C ALA A 529 -7.26 -8.75 27.51
N SER A 530 -6.84 -9.31 26.37
CA SER A 530 -5.67 -10.18 26.27
C SER A 530 -4.39 -9.42 26.64
N GLU A 531 -4.20 -8.23 26.08
CA GLU A 531 -3.02 -7.40 26.34
C GLU A 531 -2.98 -6.93 27.81
N LEU A 532 -4.12 -6.50 28.36
CA LEU A 532 -4.24 -6.11 29.76
C LEU A 532 -3.98 -7.29 30.71
N PHE A 533 -4.47 -8.49 30.37
CA PHE A 533 -4.17 -9.68 31.16
C PHE A 533 -2.69 -10.06 31.13
N ILE A 534 -2.04 -10.01 29.95
CA ILE A 534 -0.61 -10.31 29.83
C ILE A 534 0.21 -9.27 30.60
N ALA A 535 -0.15 -8.00 30.53
CA ALA A 535 0.57 -6.90 31.17
C ALA A 535 0.43 -6.91 32.70
N THR A 536 -0.77 -7.18 33.24
CA THR A 536 -1.06 -7.05 34.69
C THR A 536 -1.12 -8.39 35.41
N GLY A 537 -1.57 -9.42 34.74
CA GLY A 537 -1.89 -10.73 35.31
C GLY A 537 -3.07 -10.69 36.30
N ASP A 538 -3.95 -9.67 36.18
CA ASP A 538 -5.14 -9.53 37.05
C ASP A 538 -6.24 -10.48 36.56
N GLN A 539 -6.87 -11.17 37.55
CA GLN A 539 -7.94 -12.11 37.30
C GLN A 539 -9.16 -11.50 36.64
N ALA A 540 -9.42 -10.22 36.87
CA ALA A 540 -10.56 -9.53 36.28
C ALA A 540 -10.50 -9.50 34.75
N TRP A 541 -9.30 -9.38 34.16
CA TRP A 541 -9.11 -9.45 32.71
C TRP A 541 -9.28 -10.86 32.17
N LEU A 542 -8.82 -11.87 32.90
CA LEU A 542 -9.04 -13.27 32.52
C LEU A 542 -10.53 -13.63 32.55
N ASP A 543 -11.30 -13.11 33.52
CA ASP A 543 -12.73 -13.33 33.58
C ASP A 543 -13.47 -12.71 32.38
N ARG A 544 -13.06 -11.50 31.94
CA ARG A 544 -13.56 -10.87 30.71
C ARG A 544 -13.22 -11.69 29.45
N LEU A 545 -11.98 -12.18 29.37
CA LEU A 545 -11.55 -13.06 28.28
C LEU A 545 -12.42 -14.33 28.22
N LYS A 546 -12.66 -14.98 29.34
CA LYS A 546 -13.47 -16.20 29.42
C LYS A 546 -14.96 -15.96 29.13
N ALA A 547 -15.44 -14.74 29.31
CA ALA A 547 -16.80 -14.35 28.95
C ALA A 547 -16.93 -13.98 27.45
N SER A 548 -15.83 -13.73 26.76
CA SER A 548 -15.84 -13.35 25.34
C SER A 548 -16.24 -14.53 24.43
N PRO A 549 -17.04 -14.30 23.37
CA PRO A 549 -17.31 -15.33 22.36
C PRO A 549 -16.06 -15.82 21.64
N HIS A 550 -15.00 -15.02 21.63
CA HIS A 550 -13.71 -15.37 21.04
C HIS A 550 -12.88 -16.30 21.92
N TRP A 551 -13.19 -16.50 23.19
CA TRP A 551 -12.41 -17.37 24.09
C TRP A 551 -12.35 -18.81 23.61
N ASP A 552 -13.49 -19.39 23.26
CA ASP A 552 -13.61 -20.74 22.70
C ASP A 552 -13.89 -20.73 21.19
N GLY A 553 -14.12 -19.55 20.61
CA GLY A 553 -14.44 -19.38 19.21
C GLY A 553 -13.22 -19.38 18.28
N THR A 554 -13.49 -19.53 16.97
CA THR A 554 -12.50 -19.38 15.91
C THR A 554 -12.16 -17.91 15.74
N VAL A 555 -10.86 -17.59 15.76
CA VAL A 555 -10.35 -16.21 15.56
C VAL A 555 -9.44 -16.10 14.34
N PHE A 556 -9.14 -17.20 13.69
CA PHE A 556 -8.30 -17.26 12.50
C PHE A 556 -9.16 -17.53 11.27
N ALA A 557 -9.07 -16.67 10.27
CA ALA A 557 -9.84 -16.75 9.02
C ALA A 557 -8.91 -16.93 7.81
N PRO A 558 -9.39 -17.51 6.69
CA PRO A 558 -8.58 -17.70 5.48
C PRO A 558 -8.08 -16.40 4.85
N ASP A 559 -8.77 -15.29 5.07
CA ASP A 559 -8.47 -13.94 4.57
C ASP A 559 -7.61 -13.11 5.51
N GLY A 560 -7.04 -13.74 6.54
CA GLY A 560 -6.17 -13.09 7.52
C GLY A 560 -6.94 -12.29 8.56
N PHE A 561 -6.20 -11.58 9.40
CA PHE A 561 -6.73 -10.63 10.36
C PHE A 561 -6.27 -9.20 10.02
N ASN A 562 -6.98 -8.20 10.47
CA ASN A 562 -6.72 -6.81 10.11
C ASN A 562 -7.32 -5.87 11.18
N TRP A 563 -7.35 -4.56 10.90
CA TRP A 563 -7.91 -3.52 11.76
C TRP A 563 -9.39 -3.73 12.16
N ARG A 564 -10.15 -4.51 11.40
CA ARG A 564 -11.56 -4.86 11.66
C ARG A 564 -11.75 -6.27 12.25
N SER A 565 -10.69 -7.06 12.34
CA SER A 565 -10.71 -8.44 12.82
C SER A 565 -9.48 -8.70 13.66
N THR A 566 -9.49 -8.25 14.92
CA THR A 566 -8.31 -8.12 15.79
C THR A 566 -8.11 -9.25 16.78
N ALA A 567 -9.12 -10.12 17.01
CA ALA A 567 -9.04 -11.19 18.03
C ALA A 567 -7.84 -12.13 17.86
N ALA A 568 -7.38 -12.32 16.63
CA ALA A 568 -6.20 -13.15 16.33
C ALA A 568 -4.93 -12.62 17.02
N LEU A 569 -4.73 -11.29 17.12
CA LEU A 569 -3.59 -10.69 17.82
C LEU A 569 -3.56 -11.11 19.29
N GLY A 570 -4.68 -10.94 20.00
CA GLY A 570 -4.79 -11.37 21.39
C GLY A 570 -4.55 -12.87 21.57
N ARG A 571 -5.08 -13.70 20.66
CA ARG A 571 -4.90 -15.16 20.66
C ARG A 571 -3.43 -15.55 20.46
N LEU A 572 -2.72 -14.93 19.52
CA LEU A 572 -1.30 -15.19 19.24
C LEU A 572 -0.42 -14.81 20.44
N HIS A 573 -0.67 -13.65 21.06
CA HIS A 573 0.08 -13.22 22.23
C HIS A 573 -0.18 -14.11 23.46
N LEU A 574 -1.42 -14.50 23.72
CA LEU A 574 -1.74 -15.46 24.79
C LEU A 574 -1.10 -16.83 24.57
N ALA A 575 -0.90 -17.27 23.30
CA ALA A 575 -0.29 -18.53 22.96
C ALA A 575 1.23 -18.55 23.12
N SER A 576 1.90 -17.43 22.77
CA SER A 576 3.36 -17.36 22.60
C SER A 576 4.09 -16.65 23.74
N LEU A 577 3.43 -15.72 24.44
CA LEU A 577 4.08 -14.89 25.46
C LEU A 577 3.90 -15.44 26.88
N PRO A 578 4.84 -15.14 27.80
CA PRO A 578 4.67 -15.47 29.20
C PRO A 578 3.46 -14.77 29.81
N SER A 579 2.56 -15.54 30.43
CA SER A 579 1.39 -15.01 31.11
C SER A 579 1.01 -15.86 32.31
N LYS A 580 0.02 -15.41 33.11
CA LYS A 580 -0.52 -16.19 34.24
C LYS A 580 -1.63 -17.15 33.82
N LEU A 581 -1.74 -17.53 32.57
CA LEU A 581 -2.71 -18.52 32.12
C LEU A 581 -2.48 -19.88 32.78
N GLY A 582 -3.57 -20.52 33.16
CA GLY A 582 -3.55 -21.91 33.60
C GLY A 582 -3.12 -22.84 32.45
N LYS A 583 -2.45 -23.96 32.80
CA LYS A 583 -1.89 -24.89 31.81
C LYS A 583 -2.93 -25.35 30.77
N ALA A 584 -4.13 -25.74 31.20
CA ALA A 584 -5.18 -26.23 30.30
C ALA A 584 -5.68 -25.14 29.33
N ASP A 585 -5.80 -23.89 29.79
CA ASP A 585 -6.19 -22.76 28.96
C ASP A 585 -5.09 -22.47 27.92
N LEU A 586 -3.83 -22.49 28.35
CA LEU A 586 -2.68 -22.27 27.43
C LEU A 586 -2.56 -23.38 26.36
N GLU A 587 -2.74 -24.64 26.73
CA GLU A 587 -2.73 -25.77 25.80
C GLU A 587 -3.84 -25.60 24.74
N ARG A 588 -5.08 -25.33 25.19
CA ARG A 588 -6.21 -25.09 24.26
C ARG A 588 -5.97 -23.90 23.30
N ILE A 589 -5.41 -22.81 23.80
CA ILE A 589 -5.09 -21.62 23.01
C ILE A 589 -4.02 -21.97 21.96
N ARG A 590 -2.96 -22.70 22.35
CA ARG A 590 -1.91 -23.15 21.44
C ARG A 590 -2.43 -24.13 20.39
N ASP A 591 -3.29 -25.06 20.78
CA ASP A 591 -3.93 -25.98 19.84
C ASP A 591 -4.71 -25.23 18.76
N SER A 592 -5.42 -24.14 19.12
CA SER A 592 -6.15 -23.33 18.12
C SER A 592 -5.24 -22.63 17.10
N VAL A 593 -4.01 -22.25 17.50
CA VAL A 593 -3.00 -21.69 16.57
C VAL A 593 -2.45 -22.78 15.64
N ILE A 594 -2.18 -23.96 16.19
CA ILE A 594 -1.69 -25.12 15.41
C ILE A 594 -2.75 -25.59 14.41
N ASP A 595 -4.02 -25.69 14.81
CA ASP A 595 -5.12 -26.09 13.94
C ASP A 595 -5.31 -25.11 12.76
N ALA A 596 -5.23 -23.79 13.01
CA ALA A 596 -5.26 -22.77 11.97
C ALA A 596 -4.06 -22.91 11.02
N THR A 597 -2.86 -23.13 11.58
CA THR A 597 -1.62 -23.33 10.83
C THR A 597 -1.73 -24.50 9.85
N GLU A 598 -2.24 -25.65 10.29
CA GLU A 598 -2.46 -26.80 9.42
C GLU A 598 -3.51 -26.49 8.31
N GLY A 599 -4.46 -25.61 8.59
CA GLY A 599 -5.39 -25.07 7.58
C GLY A 599 -4.68 -24.26 6.49
N TYR A 600 -3.84 -23.32 6.89
CA TYR A 600 -3.09 -22.47 5.97
C TYR A 600 -2.07 -23.27 5.13
N ILE A 601 -1.41 -24.27 5.72
CA ILE A 601 -0.50 -25.16 5.00
C ILE A 601 -1.26 -26.01 3.97
N ARG A 602 -2.48 -26.47 4.29
CA ARG A 602 -3.32 -27.17 3.28
C ARG A 602 -3.65 -26.25 2.11
N THR A 603 -3.98 -24.99 2.35
CA THR A 603 -4.18 -23.99 1.28
C THR A 603 -2.92 -23.82 0.44
N GLN A 604 -1.77 -23.59 1.08
CA GLN A 604 -0.47 -23.43 0.41
C GLN A 604 -0.13 -24.63 -0.51
N ASN A 605 -0.35 -25.86 -0.02
CA ASN A 605 -0.06 -27.06 -0.80
C ASN A 605 -1.01 -27.25 -1.99
N GLY A 606 -2.15 -26.58 -2.02
CA GLY A 606 -3.10 -26.58 -3.13
C GLY A 606 -2.92 -25.41 -4.10
N GLU A 607 -2.00 -24.48 -3.81
CA GLU A 607 -1.76 -23.26 -4.59
C GLU A 607 -0.54 -23.41 -5.51
N ALA A 608 -0.69 -23.01 -6.77
CA ALA A 608 0.36 -23.12 -7.78
C ALA A 608 1.63 -22.29 -7.46
N PHE A 609 1.49 -21.25 -6.67
CA PHE A 609 2.58 -20.33 -6.30
C PHE A 609 3.01 -20.44 -4.83
N GLY A 610 2.49 -21.44 -4.11
CA GLY A 610 2.89 -21.75 -2.74
C GLY A 610 2.49 -20.70 -1.71
N VAL A 611 1.33 -20.06 -1.89
CA VAL A 611 0.81 -19.02 -0.99
C VAL A 611 -0.22 -19.55 -0.02
N MET A 612 -0.20 -19.09 1.25
CA MET A 612 -1.15 -19.47 2.30
C MET A 612 -2.45 -18.63 2.24
N TYR A 613 -2.90 -18.25 1.05
CA TYR A 613 -4.00 -17.32 0.88
C TYR A 613 -4.79 -17.64 -0.39
N ASN A 614 -6.01 -18.07 -0.20
CA ASN A 614 -6.98 -18.24 -1.29
C ASN A 614 -8.40 -18.23 -0.71
N PRO A 615 -8.90 -17.06 -0.26
CA PRO A 615 -10.21 -16.98 0.32
C PRO A 615 -11.32 -17.15 -0.73
N PRO A 616 -12.47 -17.74 -0.37
CA PRO A 616 -13.55 -18.04 -1.31
C PRO A 616 -14.12 -16.82 -2.04
N GLN A 617 -14.02 -15.62 -1.45
CA GLN A 617 -14.47 -14.36 -2.05
C GLN A 617 -13.47 -13.75 -3.03
N GLY A 618 -12.32 -14.40 -3.25
CA GLY A 618 -11.19 -13.90 -4.04
C GLY A 618 -10.26 -13.01 -3.22
N PHE A 619 -9.27 -12.43 -3.88
CA PHE A 619 -8.28 -11.55 -3.26
C PHE A 619 -8.93 -10.20 -2.94
N GLY A 620 -8.73 -9.72 -1.72
CA GLY A 620 -9.30 -8.45 -1.25
C GLY A 620 -8.30 -7.29 -1.32
N TRP A 621 -8.76 -6.07 -1.03
CA TRP A 621 -7.89 -4.91 -0.91
C TRP A 621 -6.86 -5.13 0.20
N GLY A 622 -5.56 -4.98 -0.12
CA GLY A 622 -4.47 -5.29 0.81
C GLY A 622 -4.18 -6.80 0.94
N SER A 623 -4.46 -7.61 -0.09
CA SER A 623 -4.28 -9.08 -0.05
C SER A 623 -2.88 -9.54 0.35
N ASN A 624 -1.82 -8.79 -0.03
CA ASN A 624 -0.45 -9.09 0.38
C ASN A 624 -0.28 -9.02 1.92
N HIS A 625 -0.91 -8.03 2.56
CA HIS A 625 -0.95 -7.92 4.00
C HIS A 625 -1.70 -9.12 4.63
N SER A 626 -2.88 -9.47 4.13
CA SER A 626 -3.68 -10.59 4.63
C SER A 626 -2.92 -11.91 4.57
N MET A 627 -2.16 -12.11 3.50
CA MET A 627 -1.26 -13.25 3.35
C MET A 627 -0.17 -13.29 4.41
N ILE A 628 0.48 -12.14 4.69
CA ILE A 628 1.50 -12.06 5.74
C ILE A 628 0.87 -12.34 7.11
N GLN A 629 -0.36 -11.91 7.37
CA GLN A 629 -1.03 -12.24 8.64
C GLN A 629 -1.20 -13.75 8.83
N ASN A 630 -1.54 -14.49 7.77
CA ASN A 630 -1.56 -15.96 7.82
C ASN A 630 -0.14 -16.53 8.06
N MET A 631 0.90 -15.96 7.44
CA MET A 631 2.29 -16.35 7.69
C MET A 631 2.70 -16.12 9.15
N ILE A 632 2.25 -15.03 9.79
CA ILE A 632 2.52 -14.74 11.21
C ILE A 632 1.90 -15.80 12.13
N VAL A 633 0.70 -16.29 11.82
CA VAL A 633 0.08 -17.41 12.58
C VAL A 633 0.95 -18.65 12.48
N VAL A 634 1.41 -19.00 11.27
CA VAL A 634 2.28 -20.18 11.04
C VAL A 634 3.66 -20.00 11.68
N ALA A 635 4.23 -18.81 11.63
CA ALA A 635 5.49 -18.48 12.29
C ALA A 635 5.38 -18.60 13.81
N THR A 636 4.25 -18.14 14.38
CA THR A 636 3.97 -18.30 15.82
C THR A 636 3.83 -19.78 16.22
N ALA A 637 3.23 -20.60 15.36
CA ALA A 637 3.18 -22.05 15.59
C ALA A 637 4.60 -22.67 15.58
N TYR A 638 5.51 -22.19 14.73
CA TYR A 638 6.92 -22.57 14.78
C TYR A 638 7.57 -22.17 16.11
N ASP A 639 7.37 -20.94 16.58
CA ASP A 639 7.92 -20.47 17.84
C ASP A 639 7.41 -21.30 19.05
N ILE A 640 6.15 -21.80 18.99
CA ILE A 640 5.54 -22.62 20.03
C ILE A 640 6.06 -24.07 20.01
N THR A 641 6.25 -24.66 18.81
CA THR A 641 6.46 -26.10 18.63
C THR A 641 7.87 -26.49 18.25
N GLY A 642 8.61 -25.60 17.58
CA GLY A 642 9.89 -25.90 16.95
C GLY A 642 9.76 -26.77 15.68
N ASP A 643 8.54 -27.02 15.17
CA ASP A 643 8.34 -27.85 13.97
C ASP A 643 8.81 -27.10 12.72
N ARG A 644 9.89 -27.58 12.15
CA ARG A 644 10.51 -26.98 10.96
C ARG A 644 9.60 -26.93 9.73
N ARG A 645 8.56 -27.75 9.64
CA ARG A 645 7.58 -27.68 8.54
C ARG A 645 6.92 -26.31 8.48
N TYR A 646 6.64 -25.69 9.64
CA TYR A 646 6.03 -24.36 9.75
C TYR A 646 7.00 -23.27 9.26
N LEU A 647 8.28 -23.37 9.65
CA LEU A 647 9.31 -22.45 9.14
C LEU A 647 9.43 -22.55 7.62
N GLN A 648 9.47 -23.78 7.07
CA GLN A 648 9.57 -23.97 5.62
C GLN A 648 8.35 -23.42 4.87
N ALA A 649 7.16 -23.57 5.44
CA ALA A 649 5.93 -23.03 4.87
C ALA A 649 5.94 -21.50 4.82
N VAL A 650 6.44 -20.83 5.86
CA VAL A 650 6.62 -19.35 5.88
C VAL A 650 7.62 -18.92 4.80
N ARG A 651 8.76 -19.60 4.69
CA ARG A 651 9.79 -19.31 3.68
C ARG A 651 9.23 -19.40 2.26
N GLU A 652 8.46 -20.45 1.97
CA GLU A 652 7.83 -20.64 0.66
C GLU A 652 6.77 -19.58 0.34
N SER A 653 5.96 -19.16 1.32
CA SER A 653 4.99 -18.10 1.10
C SER A 653 5.65 -16.73 0.88
N MET A 654 6.85 -16.50 1.43
CA MET A 654 7.59 -15.28 1.17
C MET A 654 8.05 -15.18 -0.29
N ASP A 655 8.28 -16.32 -0.96
CA ASP A 655 8.64 -16.36 -2.38
C ASP A 655 7.56 -15.74 -3.27
N TYR A 656 6.28 -15.86 -2.89
CA TYR A 656 5.17 -15.22 -3.60
C TYR A 656 5.30 -13.70 -3.61
N LEU A 657 5.57 -13.08 -2.48
CA LEU A 657 5.73 -11.63 -2.38
C LEU A 657 6.94 -11.12 -3.16
N LEU A 658 7.96 -11.95 -3.32
CA LEU A 658 9.21 -11.62 -3.99
C LEU A 658 9.29 -12.09 -5.46
N GLY A 659 8.15 -12.47 -6.07
CA GLY A 659 8.04 -12.70 -7.52
C GLY A 659 7.54 -14.06 -7.95
N ARG A 660 7.43 -15.08 -7.09
CA ARG A 660 6.80 -16.37 -7.43
C ARG A 660 5.28 -16.23 -7.35
N ASN A 661 4.69 -15.42 -8.24
CA ASN A 661 3.25 -15.15 -8.31
C ASN A 661 2.76 -15.10 -9.76
N ALA A 662 1.46 -14.96 -9.96
CA ALA A 662 0.85 -14.97 -11.29
C ALA A 662 1.47 -13.97 -12.27
N LEU A 663 1.89 -12.80 -11.77
CA LEU A 663 2.43 -11.69 -12.56
C LEU A 663 3.96 -11.70 -12.67
N GLY A 664 4.66 -12.48 -11.85
CA GLY A 664 6.13 -12.50 -11.81
C GLY A 664 6.75 -11.22 -11.28
N ILE A 665 5.99 -10.40 -10.54
CA ILE A 665 6.44 -9.13 -9.97
C ILE A 665 6.77 -9.30 -8.48
N SER A 666 7.86 -8.73 -8.01
CA SER A 666 8.05 -8.54 -6.58
C SER A 666 7.16 -7.39 -6.09
N TYR A 667 6.30 -7.64 -5.13
CA TYR A 667 5.46 -6.60 -4.52
C TYR A 667 6.21 -5.70 -3.54
N VAL A 668 7.50 -5.98 -3.32
CA VAL A 668 8.36 -5.21 -2.41
C VAL A 668 9.34 -4.36 -3.20
N THR A 669 9.20 -3.06 -3.10
CA THR A 669 10.00 -2.06 -3.83
C THR A 669 11.50 -2.25 -3.59
N GLY A 670 12.29 -2.28 -4.66
CA GLY A 670 13.75 -2.41 -4.60
C GLY A 670 14.26 -3.82 -4.22
N TYR A 671 13.37 -4.81 -4.17
CA TYR A 671 13.70 -6.22 -3.95
C TYR A 671 13.31 -7.04 -5.18
N GLY A 672 14.31 -7.57 -5.89
CA GLY A 672 14.16 -8.23 -7.18
C GLY A 672 14.64 -7.35 -8.35
N SER A 673 14.53 -7.88 -9.55
CA SER A 673 14.86 -7.17 -10.81
C SER A 673 13.62 -6.59 -11.48
N TYR A 674 12.42 -7.09 -11.13
CA TYR A 674 11.13 -6.57 -11.54
C TYR A 674 10.23 -6.46 -10.31
N PHE A 675 9.97 -5.24 -9.85
CA PHE A 675 9.26 -4.97 -8.62
C PHE A 675 8.27 -3.80 -8.76
N ALA A 676 7.30 -3.74 -7.85
CA ALA A 676 6.38 -2.63 -7.73
C ALA A 676 7.14 -1.34 -7.40
N GLU A 677 7.02 -0.30 -8.24
CA GLU A 677 7.73 0.98 -8.08
C GLU A 677 6.87 2.22 -8.36
N ARG A 678 5.61 2.02 -8.76
CA ARG A 678 4.68 3.08 -9.15
C ARG A 678 3.47 3.14 -8.22
N GLN A 679 3.70 2.89 -6.91
CA GLN A 679 2.62 2.85 -5.93
C GLN A 679 1.92 4.20 -5.79
N TYR A 680 0.62 4.13 -5.45
CA TYR A 680 -0.18 5.29 -5.10
C TYR A 680 0.26 5.85 -3.74
N SER A 681 0.67 7.11 -3.72
CA SER A 681 0.97 7.88 -2.52
C SER A 681 1.06 9.36 -2.87
N ASN A 682 0.59 10.24 -2.00
CA ASN A 682 0.77 11.68 -2.16
C ASN A 682 2.24 12.09 -1.96
N ILE A 683 2.98 11.41 -1.08
CA ILE A 683 4.39 11.71 -0.78
C ILE A 683 5.32 11.09 -1.81
N PHE A 684 5.17 9.79 -2.07
CA PHE A 684 6.08 9.01 -2.91
C PHE A 684 5.57 8.93 -4.35
N SER A 685 5.30 10.09 -4.93
CA SER A 685 4.56 10.25 -6.20
C SER A 685 5.44 10.42 -7.43
N HIS A 686 6.67 9.93 -7.43
CA HIS A 686 7.61 10.07 -8.54
C HIS A 686 7.02 9.66 -9.90
N ALA A 687 6.20 8.62 -9.94
CA ALA A 687 5.55 8.16 -11.15
C ALA A 687 4.57 9.19 -11.74
N THR A 688 3.95 10.01 -10.89
CA THR A 688 3.03 11.09 -11.28
C THR A 688 3.79 12.40 -11.52
N ASP A 689 4.75 12.73 -10.65
CA ASP A 689 5.59 13.94 -10.75
C ASP A 689 7.05 13.58 -10.39
N PRO A 690 7.99 13.58 -11.36
CA PRO A 690 9.38 13.23 -11.12
C PRO A 690 10.16 14.13 -10.15
N SER A 691 9.59 15.26 -9.70
CA SER A 691 10.18 16.06 -8.63
C SER A 691 9.91 15.51 -7.23
N PHE A 692 9.05 14.49 -7.12
CA PHE A 692 8.73 13.79 -5.88
C PHE A 692 9.61 12.54 -5.71
N PRO A 693 9.82 12.09 -4.46
CA PRO A 693 10.58 10.88 -4.20
C PRO A 693 9.87 9.63 -4.75
N ARG A 694 10.68 8.62 -5.03
CA ARG A 694 10.18 7.26 -5.33
C ARG A 694 9.66 6.60 -4.08
N PRO A 695 8.78 5.59 -4.20
CA PRO A 695 8.45 4.71 -3.07
C PRO A 695 9.72 4.16 -2.41
N PRO A 696 9.81 4.16 -1.08
CA PRO A 696 11.02 3.72 -0.40
C PRO A 696 11.32 2.24 -0.65
N LYS A 697 12.59 1.90 -0.73
CA LYS A 697 13.02 0.51 -0.74
C LYS A 697 12.49 -0.23 0.49
N GLY A 698 11.97 -1.43 0.30
CA GLY A 698 11.42 -2.26 1.37
C GLY A 698 9.94 -2.03 1.67
N VAL A 699 9.24 -1.12 0.99
CA VAL A 699 7.78 -0.99 1.13
C VAL A 699 7.06 -1.99 0.24
N MET A 700 5.90 -2.45 0.71
CA MET A 700 5.07 -3.43 0.03
C MET A 700 3.79 -2.76 -0.50
N ALA A 701 3.46 -3.05 -1.76
CA ALA A 701 2.19 -2.69 -2.38
C ALA A 701 1.04 -3.54 -1.83
N GLY A 702 -0.19 -3.02 -1.92
CA GLY A 702 -1.41 -3.69 -1.45
C GLY A 702 -1.64 -5.07 -2.03
N GLY A 703 -1.34 -5.25 -3.32
CA GLY A 703 -1.44 -6.55 -4.00
C GLY A 703 -2.77 -6.76 -4.75
N PRO A 704 -2.97 -7.95 -5.32
CA PRO A 704 -4.16 -8.26 -6.11
C PRO A 704 -5.47 -7.99 -5.37
N ASN A 705 -6.44 -7.40 -6.08
CA ASN A 705 -7.77 -7.11 -5.56
C ASN A 705 -8.83 -7.49 -6.60
N SER A 706 -9.60 -8.54 -6.30
CA SER A 706 -10.66 -9.05 -7.19
C SER A 706 -11.88 -8.13 -7.28
N GLN A 707 -11.95 -7.11 -6.42
CA GLN A 707 -13.02 -6.12 -6.36
C GLN A 707 -12.42 -4.71 -6.29
N PRO A 708 -11.71 -4.27 -7.34
CA PRO A 708 -11.06 -2.96 -7.34
C PRO A 708 -12.09 -1.83 -7.20
N ALA A 709 -11.71 -0.77 -6.50
CA ALA A 709 -12.59 0.35 -6.18
C ALA A 709 -12.24 1.64 -6.94
N ASP A 710 -11.05 1.70 -7.57
CA ASP A 710 -10.69 2.84 -8.40
C ASP A 710 -11.05 2.61 -9.87
N ASP A 711 -11.46 3.68 -10.55
CA ASP A 711 -11.93 3.63 -11.93
C ASP A 711 -10.86 3.08 -12.90
N PHE A 712 -9.57 3.34 -12.61
CA PHE A 712 -8.48 2.86 -13.45
C PHE A 712 -8.34 1.34 -13.36
N ALA A 713 -8.20 0.79 -12.15
CA ALA A 713 -8.10 -0.66 -11.96
C ALA A 713 -9.36 -1.39 -12.48
N ILE A 714 -10.56 -0.86 -12.22
CA ILE A 714 -11.82 -1.40 -12.75
C ILE A 714 -11.74 -1.54 -14.27
N SER A 715 -11.19 -0.54 -14.96
CA SER A 715 -11.13 -0.53 -16.42
C SER A 715 -10.10 -1.49 -17.01
N VAL A 716 -8.89 -1.56 -16.42
CA VAL A 716 -7.77 -2.34 -16.99
C VAL A 716 -7.74 -3.79 -16.48
N LEU A 717 -8.38 -4.08 -15.35
CA LEU A 717 -8.39 -5.39 -14.73
C LEU A 717 -9.73 -6.15 -14.90
N ALA A 718 -10.63 -5.67 -15.76
CA ALA A 718 -11.92 -6.29 -16.00
C ALA A 718 -11.77 -7.77 -16.41
N GLY A 719 -12.31 -8.69 -15.60
CA GLY A 719 -12.26 -10.14 -15.86
C GLY A 719 -10.93 -10.82 -15.52
N CYS A 720 -10.03 -10.15 -14.79
CA CYS A 720 -8.80 -10.77 -14.28
C CYS A 720 -9.10 -11.95 -13.36
N ALA A 721 -8.21 -12.94 -13.36
CA ALA A 721 -8.22 -13.99 -12.34
C ALA A 721 -7.76 -13.40 -10.98
N PRO A 722 -8.23 -13.92 -9.83
CA PRO A 722 -8.00 -13.30 -8.52
C PRO A 722 -6.56 -12.88 -8.22
N GLN A 723 -5.57 -13.72 -8.49
CA GLN A 723 -4.15 -13.43 -8.30
C GLN A 723 -3.53 -12.50 -9.35
N ALA A 724 -4.23 -12.27 -10.47
CA ALA A 724 -3.79 -11.41 -11.55
C ALA A 724 -4.44 -10.01 -11.51
N CYS A 725 -5.33 -9.75 -10.54
CA CYS A 725 -6.04 -8.48 -10.40
C CYS A 725 -5.19 -7.40 -9.73
N TYR A 726 -4.03 -7.08 -10.32
CA TYR A 726 -3.10 -6.08 -9.84
C TYR A 726 -2.47 -5.31 -11.02
N VAL A 727 -2.25 -4.04 -10.84
CA VAL A 727 -1.49 -3.20 -11.78
C VAL A 727 -0.56 -2.25 -11.03
N ASP A 728 0.72 -2.21 -11.42
CA ASP A 728 1.69 -1.28 -10.87
C ASP A 728 1.54 0.10 -11.53
N ASP A 729 0.53 0.85 -11.11
CA ASP A 729 0.26 2.20 -11.60
C ASP A 729 -0.24 3.11 -10.47
N ALA A 730 0.29 4.33 -10.39
CA ALA A 730 -0.06 5.30 -9.36
C ALA A 730 -1.54 5.75 -9.36
N ARG A 731 -2.32 5.41 -10.40
CA ARG A 731 -3.77 5.65 -10.45
C ARG A 731 -4.59 4.59 -9.74
N SER A 732 -4.00 3.42 -9.46
CA SER A 732 -4.69 2.30 -8.83
C SER A 732 -4.42 2.26 -7.33
N TYR A 733 -5.18 3.04 -6.55
CA TYR A 733 -5.06 2.97 -5.09
C TYR A 733 -5.62 1.65 -4.53
N SER A 734 -6.59 1.03 -5.15
CA SER A 734 -7.22 -0.18 -4.62
C SER A 734 -6.40 -1.47 -4.83
N THR A 735 -5.32 -1.43 -5.61
CA THR A 735 -4.39 -2.57 -5.79
C THR A 735 -2.95 -2.20 -5.44
N ASN A 736 -2.54 -0.95 -5.63
CA ASN A 736 -1.14 -0.53 -5.63
C ASN A 736 -0.81 0.58 -4.59
N GLU A 737 -1.60 0.73 -3.56
CA GLU A 737 -1.34 1.68 -2.47
C GLU A 737 -0.26 1.15 -1.51
N ILE A 738 0.34 2.05 -0.72
CA ILE A 738 1.22 1.74 0.41
C ILE A 738 0.49 2.14 1.70
N ALA A 739 0.46 1.29 2.72
CA ALA A 739 -0.17 1.61 4.00
C ALA A 739 0.66 1.10 5.19
N ILE A 740 0.55 1.79 6.34
CA ILE A 740 1.30 1.47 7.56
C ILE A 740 0.95 0.07 8.08
N ASN A 741 -0.32 -0.29 8.11
CA ASN A 741 -0.80 -1.59 8.58
C ASN A 741 -0.44 -2.76 7.64
N TRP A 742 -0.06 -2.49 6.40
CA TRP A 742 0.45 -3.51 5.49
C TRP A 742 1.96 -3.72 5.63
N ASN A 743 2.67 -2.66 5.99
CA ASN A 743 4.12 -2.69 6.12
C ASN A 743 4.59 -3.11 7.52
N ALA A 744 3.80 -2.90 8.57
CA ALA A 744 4.12 -3.40 9.92
C ALA A 744 4.25 -4.94 9.99
N PRO A 745 3.32 -5.74 9.43
CA PRO A 745 3.50 -7.19 9.37
C PRO A 745 4.66 -7.62 8.45
N LEU A 746 5.01 -6.84 7.41
CA LEU A 746 6.21 -7.10 6.63
C LEU A 746 7.48 -6.95 7.48
N VAL A 747 7.55 -5.93 8.34
CA VAL A 747 8.64 -5.79 9.33
C VAL A 747 8.72 -7.02 10.23
N TRP A 748 7.58 -7.49 10.73
CA TRP A 748 7.49 -8.65 11.62
C TRP A 748 8.01 -9.93 10.94
N ILE A 749 7.53 -10.23 9.72
CA ILE A 749 7.90 -11.46 9.03
C ILE A 749 9.36 -11.43 8.52
N ALA A 750 9.85 -10.26 8.12
CA ALA A 750 11.25 -10.07 7.73
C ALA A 750 12.19 -10.29 8.91
N ALA A 751 11.85 -9.78 10.10
CA ALA A 751 12.60 -10.04 11.33
C ALA A 751 12.58 -11.52 11.70
N PHE A 752 11.41 -12.18 11.62
CA PHE A 752 11.28 -13.63 11.87
C PHE A 752 12.20 -14.45 10.96
N LEU A 753 12.17 -14.15 9.64
CA LEU A 753 13.00 -14.87 8.67
C LEU A 753 14.50 -14.59 8.87
N ALA A 754 14.87 -13.37 9.25
CA ALA A 754 16.25 -13.01 9.57
C ALA A 754 16.77 -13.71 10.84
N ASP A 755 15.91 -13.93 11.83
CA ASP A 755 16.25 -14.64 13.08
C ASP A 755 16.36 -16.17 12.89
N ALA A 756 15.65 -16.71 11.87
CA ALA A 756 15.58 -18.14 11.59
C ALA A 756 16.58 -18.62 10.52
N ASP A 757 17.43 -17.70 10.04
CA ASP A 757 18.49 -17.98 9.05
C ASP A 757 19.75 -18.64 9.66
#